data_68ad4a6fdfd620b600014187087168b9
#
_entry.id   68ad4a6fdfd620b600014187087168b9
#
_cell.length_a   1.000
_cell.length_b   1.000
_cell.length_c   1.000
_cell.angle_alpha   90.00
_cell.angle_beta   90.00
_cell.angle_gamma   90.00
#
_symmetry.space_group_name_H-M   'P 1'
#
loop_
_entity.id
_entity.type
_entity.pdbx_description
1 polymer ?
#
loop_
_entity_poly.entity_id
_entity_poly.type
_entity_poly.pdbx_seq_one_letter_code
_entity_poly.pdbx_strand_id
1 'polypeptide(L)'
;MSESLDLSLEGVERRSLAEFTEQAYLNYSMYVIMDRALPHIGDGLKPVQRRIVYAMSELGLDADSKHKKSARTVGDVLGKFHPHGDSACYEAMVLMAQPFSYRYPLVDGQGNWGAPDDPKSFAAMRYTEARLSRYSEVLLSELGQGTVDWVPTFDGTLDEPAVLPARLPNLLLNGTTGIAVGMATDVPPHNLREVASACVRLLDQPGATVAELCEHVPGPDFPTEAEIITPRADLQKVYETGRGSVRMRAVYRVEDGDIVIHALPHQVSGSKVLEQIAGQMQAKKLPMVADLRDESDHENPTRIVIIPRSNRVDVEELMTHLFATTDLETSYRGTLNIIGLDGKPQVKDLRQLLSEWLQFRIGTVRRRLQFRLDTVERRLHLLDGLLIAFLNLDEVIHIIRTEDQPKAVLMERFELSEVQAAYILDTRLRQLARLEEMKIRGEQEELLKEQKRLQTLLGSEAKLKKLVREELIKDAETYGDDRRSPIVARAEARALSETELMPTEPVTVVLSEKGWVRCAKGHDIDAAGLSYKAGDGFKAAAPGRSNQYAVFIDSPGRSYSLPAHSLPAARGQGAPLSGRLTPPPGASFECVLLPDDDALFVIASDAGYGFVVKGEDLQAKNKAGKALLSLPNGSAVVAPRPVRDVEQDWLAAVTTEGRLLLFKVSDLPQLGKGKGNKIIGIPGERVASREEYLTDLAVLPAGATLVLQAGKRTLSLKGDDLEHYKGERGRRGNKLPRGFQRVDSLLVDIPPQD
;
A
#
# COMPACT_ATOMS: atom_id res chain seq x y z
N MET A 1 -28.07 36.02 -53.02
CA MET A 1 -28.89 34.91 -53.57
C MET A 1 -28.16 33.64 -53.19
N SER A 2 -28.61 32.99 -52.12
CA SER A 2 -28.13 31.64 -51.77
C SER A 2 -29.00 30.64 -52.48
N GLU A 3 -28.46 29.95 -53.48
CA GLU A 3 -29.08 28.78 -54.06
C GLU A 3 -29.22 27.72 -52.97
N SER A 4 -30.44 27.46 -52.51
CA SER A 4 -30.79 26.30 -51.74
C SER A 4 -30.64 25.07 -52.64
N LEU A 5 -29.65 24.27 -52.44
CA LEU A 5 -29.56 22.92 -53.00
C LEU A 5 -30.80 22.14 -52.46
N ASP A 6 -31.77 21.97 -53.34
CA ASP A 6 -32.95 21.13 -53.12
C ASP A 6 -32.53 19.68 -53.23
N LEU A 7 -31.91 19.15 -52.18
CA LEU A 7 -31.57 17.73 -52.09
C LEU A 7 -32.87 16.95 -51.81
N SER A 8 -33.26 16.11 -52.77
CA SER A 8 -34.29 15.11 -52.56
C SER A 8 -33.93 14.27 -51.34
N LEU A 9 -34.72 14.45 -50.25
CA LEU A 9 -34.50 13.77 -48.94
C LEU A 9 -35.40 12.52 -48.80
N GLU A 10 -35.87 11.94 -49.91
CA GLU A 10 -36.57 10.65 -49.86
C GLU A 10 -35.58 9.56 -49.41
N GLY A 11 -35.92 8.92 -48.30
CA GLY A 11 -35.08 7.89 -47.67
C GLY A 11 -34.08 8.42 -46.62
N VAL A 12 -34.04 9.71 -46.35
CA VAL A 12 -33.17 10.30 -45.31
C VAL A 12 -33.96 10.50 -44.03
N GLU A 13 -33.53 9.83 -42.96
CA GLU A 13 -34.09 10.06 -41.61
C GLU A 13 -33.54 11.36 -41.03
N ARG A 14 -34.37 12.26 -40.62
CA ARG A 14 -33.99 13.50 -39.91
C ARG A 14 -34.18 13.34 -38.44
N ARG A 15 -33.09 13.36 -37.67
CA ARG A 15 -33.09 13.37 -36.20
C ARG A 15 -32.49 14.67 -35.69
N SER A 16 -32.99 15.17 -34.56
CA SER A 16 -32.31 16.30 -33.90
C SER A 16 -30.90 15.86 -33.45
N LEU A 17 -29.95 16.78 -33.49
CA LEU A 17 -28.59 16.47 -33.01
C LEU A 17 -28.59 16.03 -31.54
N ALA A 18 -29.46 16.59 -30.74
CA ALA A 18 -29.63 16.26 -29.31
C ALA A 18 -30.06 14.77 -29.15
N GLU A 19 -31.13 14.34 -29.84
CA GLU A 19 -31.61 12.94 -29.78
C GLU A 19 -30.58 11.97 -30.34
N PHE A 20 -29.92 12.31 -31.42
CA PHE A 20 -28.86 11.48 -31.98
C PHE A 20 -27.69 11.32 -31.00
N THR A 21 -27.23 12.42 -30.39
CA THR A 21 -26.12 12.40 -29.44
C THR A 21 -26.48 11.63 -28.18
N GLU A 22 -27.68 11.84 -27.63
CA GLU A 22 -28.16 11.11 -26.46
C GLU A 22 -28.22 9.60 -26.74
N GLN A 23 -28.82 9.18 -27.84
CA GLN A 23 -28.93 7.78 -28.19
C GLN A 23 -27.57 7.13 -28.49
N ALA A 24 -26.72 7.84 -29.24
CA ALA A 24 -25.36 7.35 -29.55
C ALA A 24 -24.51 7.20 -28.29
N TYR A 25 -24.59 8.18 -27.38
CA TYR A 25 -23.86 8.13 -26.10
C TYR A 25 -24.37 7.02 -25.19
N LEU A 26 -25.69 6.83 -25.10
CA LEU A 26 -26.31 5.75 -24.35
C LEU A 26 -25.85 4.39 -24.89
N ASN A 27 -25.94 4.17 -26.20
CA ASN A 27 -25.53 2.94 -26.85
C ASN A 27 -24.02 2.67 -26.62
N TYR A 28 -23.18 3.68 -26.78
CA TYR A 28 -21.75 3.58 -26.52
C TYR A 28 -21.48 3.26 -25.03
N SER A 29 -22.17 3.91 -24.12
CA SER A 29 -22.03 3.67 -22.68
C SER A 29 -22.41 2.24 -22.31
N MET A 30 -23.53 1.74 -22.83
CA MET A 30 -23.96 0.35 -22.64
C MET A 30 -22.94 -0.63 -23.19
N TYR A 31 -22.46 -0.40 -24.40
CA TYR A 31 -21.39 -1.21 -25.00
C TYR A 31 -20.12 -1.25 -24.14
N VAL A 32 -19.64 -0.07 -23.70
CA VAL A 32 -18.43 0.00 -22.86
C VAL A 32 -18.58 -0.72 -21.53
N ILE A 33 -19.78 -0.64 -20.91
CA ILE A 33 -20.06 -1.33 -19.66
C ILE A 33 -20.16 -2.83 -19.85
N MET A 34 -20.99 -3.28 -20.81
CA MET A 34 -21.41 -4.67 -20.93
C MET A 34 -20.40 -5.53 -21.72
N ASP A 35 -19.77 -4.96 -22.75
CA ASP A 35 -18.99 -5.72 -23.72
C ASP A 35 -17.51 -5.30 -23.83
N ARG A 36 -17.01 -4.49 -22.87
CA ARG A 36 -15.62 -4.03 -22.94
C ARG A 36 -14.90 -3.98 -21.59
N ALA A 37 -15.45 -3.24 -20.60
CA ALA A 37 -14.69 -2.85 -19.42
C ALA A 37 -14.89 -3.75 -18.21
N LEU A 38 -16.08 -4.32 -18.02
CA LEU A 38 -16.40 -5.11 -16.85
C LEU A 38 -16.25 -6.61 -17.14
N PRO A 39 -15.78 -7.40 -16.15
CA PRO A 39 -15.68 -8.84 -16.25
C PRO A 39 -17.03 -9.49 -15.95
N HIS A 40 -17.26 -10.69 -16.52
CA HIS A 40 -18.38 -11.52 -16.17
C HIS A 40 -18.07 -12.41 -14.95
N ILE A 41 -19.02 -12.57 -14.03
CA ILE A 41 -18.81 -13.33 -12.79
C ILE A 41 -18.42 -14.79 -13.03
N GLY A 42 -18.92 -15.42 -14.10
CA GLY A 42 -18.71 -16.83 -14.39
C GLY A 42 -17.25 -17.17 -14.66
N ASP A 43 -16.56 -16.46 -15.54
CA ASP A 43 -15.18 -16.72 -15.94
C ASP A 43 -14.18 -15.65 -15.53
N GLY A 44 -14.65 -14.51 -15.00
CA GLY A 44 -13.80 -13.40 -14.55
C GLY A 44 -13.08 -12.66 -15.66
N LEU A 45 -13.50 -12.83 -16.92
CA LEU A 45 -12.83 -12.28 -18.07
C LEU A 45 -13.64 -11.13 -18.71
N LYS A 46 -12.89 -10.18 -19.26
CA LYS A 46 -13.43 -9.22 -20.23
C LYS A 46 -13.55 -9.89 -21.61
N PRO A 47 -14.40 -9.38 -22.52
CA PRO A 47 -14.58 -10.00 -23.84
C PRO A 47 -13.28 -10.20 -24.62
N VAL A 48 -12.38 -9.23 -24.65
CA VAL A 48 -11.08 -9.37 -25.34
C VAL A 48 -10.23 -10.50 -24.76
N GLN A 49 -10.20 -10.64 -23.44
CA GLN A 49 -9.43 -11.68 -22.76
C GLN A 49 -10.01 -13.08 -23.06
N ARG A 50 -11.34 -13.20 -23.00
CA ARG A 50 -12.05 -14.45 -23.33
C ARG A 50 -11.79 -14.87 -24.76
N ARG A 51 -11.84 -13.94 -25.70
CA ARG A 51 -11.57 -14.18 -27.13
C ARG A 51 -10.13 -14.58 -27.40
N ILE A 52 -9.16 -14.00 -26.67
CA ILE A 52 -7.75 -14.41 -26.78
C ILE A 52 -7.57 -15.85 -26.30
N VAL A 53 -8.08 -16.17 -25.11
CA VAL A 53 -7.96 -17.52 -24.53
C VAL A 53 -8.67 -18.55 -25.40
N TYR A 54 -9.87 -18.24 -25.91
CA TYR A 54 -10.60 -19.11 -26.81
C TYR A 54 -9.89 -19.30 -28.16
N ALA A 55 -9.41 -18.23 -28.80
CA ALA A 55 -8.67 -18.32 -30.05
C ALA A 55 -7.40 -19.16 -29.92
N MET A 56 -6.67 -19.02 -28.80
CA MET A 56 -5.48 -19.84 -28.52
C MET A 56 -5.85 -21.32 -28.39
N SER A 57 -6.99 -21.66 -27.78
CA SER A 57 -7.51 -23.01 -27.70
C SER A 57 -7.85 -23.57 -29.07
N GLU A 58 -8.57 -22.81 -29.93
CA GLU A 58 -8.88 -23.20 -31.31
C GLU A 58 -7.64 -23.40 -32.19
N LEU A 59 -6.58 -22.65 -31.92
CA LEU A 59 -5.28 -22.82 -32.59
C LEU A 59 -4.45 -24.01 -32.07
N GLY A 60 -4.95 -24.77 -31.08
CA GLY A 60 -4.25 -25.89 -30.44
C GLY A 60 -2.99 -25.45 -29.71
N LEU A 61 -3.02 -24.26 -29.10
CA LEU A 61 -1.90 -23.71 -28.33
C LEU A 61 -2.01 -24.08 -26.85
N ASP A 62 -2.20 -25.35 -26.57
CA ASP A 62 -2.28 -25.88 -25.19
C ASP A 62 -0.94 -25.76 -24.46
N ALA A 63 -0.94 -25.95 -23.14
CA ALA A 63 0.23 -25.80 -22.29
C ALA A 63 1.42 -26.71 -22.68
N ASP A 64 1.14 -27.88 -23.28
CA ASP A 64 2.17 -28.82 -23.74
C ASP A 64 2.57 -28.62 -25.23
N SER A 65 1.90 -27.71 -25.95
CA SER A 65 2.20 -27.40 -27.34
C SER A 65 3.47 -26.53 -27.48
N LYS A 66 4.00 -26.42 -28.69
CA LYS A 66 5.11 -25.46 -28.95
C LYS A 66 4.56 -24.05 -29.01
N HIS A 67 5.31 -23.10 -28.43
CA HIS A 67 5.02 -21.67 -28.58
C HIS A 67 4.93 -21.26 -30.04
N LYS A 68 4.03 -20.34 -30.35
CA LYS A 68 3.83 -19.74 -31.67
C LYS A 68 3.92 -18.23 -31.60
N LYS A 69 4.29 -17.59 -32.68
CA LYS A 69 4.36 -16.12 -32.74
C LYS A 69 3.05 -15.49 -32.27
N SER A 70 3.16 -14.53 -31.37
CA SER A 70 2.01 -13.82 -30.79
C SER A 70 1.15 -13.14 -31.87
N ALA A 71 1.79 -12.67 -32.96
CA ALA A 71 1.10 -12.09 -34.10
C ALA A 71 0.08 -13.05 -34.76
N ARG A 72 0.28 -14.38 -34.69
CA ARG A 72 -0.70 -15.35 -35.18
C ARG A 72 -1.97 -15.35 -34.32
N THR A 73 -1.84 -15.40 -33.00
CA THR A 73 -2.96 -15.33 -32.09
C THR A 73 -3.73 -14.02 -32.25
N VAL A 74 -3.02 -12.89 -32.25
CA VAL A 74 -3.63 -11.56 -32.42
C VAL A 74 -4.38 -11.49 -33.76
N GLY A 75 -3.77 -11.98 -34.88
CA GLY A 75 -4.40 -12.00 -36.19
C GLY A 75 -5.70 -12.83 -36.19
N ASP A 76 -5.70 -14.01 -35.57
CA ASP A 76 -6.88 -14.87 -35.48
C ASP A 76 -7.99 -14.21 -34.62
N VAL A 77 -7.65 -13.61 -33.50
CA VAL A 77 -8.60 -12.90 -32.64
C VAL A 77 -9.27 -11.75 -33.40
N LEU A 78 -8.50 -10.93 -34.07
CA LEU A 78 -9.04 -9.77 -34.82
C LEU A 78 -9.87 -10.20 -36.01
N GLY A 79 -9.41 -11.24 -36.74
CA GLY A 79 -10.09 -11.70 -37.92
C GLY A 79 -11.38 -12.44 -37.70
N LYS A 80 -11.55 -13.09 -36.53
CA LYS A 80 -12.69 -13.97 -36.26
C LYS A 80 -13.63 -13.44 -35.16
N PHE A 81 -13.09 -12.83 -34.11
CA PHE A 81 -13.84 -12.61 -32.86
C PHE A 81 -13.89 -11.15 -32.39
N HIS A 82 -12.84 -10.34 -32.60
CA HIS A 82 -12.70 -9.05 -31.92
C HIS A 82 -12.32 -7.92 -32.87
N PRO A 83 -13.29 -7.16 -33.43
CA PRO A 83 -13.07 -6.15 -34.46
C PRO A 83 -12.53 -4.83 -33.87
N HIS A 84 -11.36 -4.87 -33.22
CA HIS A 84 -10.71 -3.72 -32.58
C HIS A 84 -9.22 -3.67 -32.93
N GLY A 85 -8.48 -2.67 -32.39
CA GLY A 85 -7.05 -2.49 -32.69
C GLY A 85 -6.17 -3.64 -32.21
N ASP A 86 -5.19 -4.00 -33.02
CA ASP A 86 -4.20 -5.06 -32.75
C ASP A 86 -3.36 -4.78 -31.50
N SER A 87 -2.96 -3.52 -31.32
CA SER A 87 -2.19 -3.10 -30.14
C SER A 87 -2.94 -3.36 -28.83
N ALA A 88 -4.24 -3.02 -28.76
CA ALA A 88 -5.04 -3.26 -27.56
C ALA A 88 -5.24 -4.76 -27.27
N CYS A 89 -5.42 -5.57 -28.31
CA CYS A 89 -5.51 -7.02 -28.19
C CYS A 89 -4.17 -7.60 -27.70
N TYR A 90 -3.05 -7.17 -28.27
CA TYR A 90 -1.74 -7.64 -27.85
C TYR A 90 -1.38 -7.20 -26.42
N GLU A 91 -1.67 -5.95 -26.04
CA GLU A 91 -1.48 -5.48 -24.66
C GLU A 91 -2.28 -6.30 -23.64
N ALA A 92 -3.52 -6.67 -23.96
CA ALA A 92 -4.30 -7.55 -23.09
C ALA A 92 -3.64 -8.94 -22.97
N MET A 93 -3.11 -9.49 -24.05
CA MET A 93 -2.37 -10.75 -24.05
C MET A 93 -1.09 -10.65 -23.22
N VAL A 94 -0.35 -9.54 -23.33
CA VAL A 94 0.86 -9.28 -22.56
C VAL A 94 0.58 -9.30 -21.07
N LEU A 95 -0.46 -8.59 -20.60
CA LEU A 95 -0.85 -8.58 -19.20
C LEU A 95 -1.15 -9.99 -18.67
N MET A 96 -1.86 -10.83 -19.46
CA MET A 96 -2.17 -12.21 -19.09
C MET A 96 -0.95 -13.13 -19.03
N ALA A 97 0.19 -12.72 -19.62
CA ALA A 97 1.44 -13.47 -19.59
C ALA A 97 2.41 -13.00 -18.50
N GLN A 98 2.21 -11.82 -17.92
CA GLN A 98 3.11 -11.23 -16.94
C GLN A 98 2.87 -11.81 -15.53
N PRO A 99 3.85 -12.54 -14.91
CA PRO A 99 3.68 -13.13 -13.59
C PRO A 99 3.68 -12.09 -12.45
N PHE A 100 4.05 -10.84 -12.73
CA PHE A 100 3.98 -9.71 -11.82
C PHE A 100 2.69 -8.88 -11.97
N SER A 101 1.89 -9.13 -13.03
CA SER A 101 0.58 -8.51 -13.26
C SER A 101 -0.57 -9.46 -12.91
N TYR A 102 -0.44 -10.74 -13.23
CA TYR A 102 -1.42 -11.80 -12.98
C TYR A 102 -0.94 -12.74 -11.88
N ARG A 103 -1.78 -12.99 -10.89
CA ARG A 103 -1.46 -13.93 -9.81
C ARG A 103 -1.36 -15.37 -10.34
N TYR A 104 -2.19 -15.71 -11.32
CA TYR A 104 -2.21 -16.96 -12.06
C TYR A 104 -2.25 -16.67 -13.56
N PRO A 105 -1.11 -16.49 -14.23
CA PRO A 105 -1.04 -16.16 -15.64
C PRO A 105 -1.81 -17.16 -16.51
N LEU A 106 -2.54 -16.64 -17.52
CA LEU A 106 -3.30 -17.45 -18.48
C LEU A 106 -2.48 -17.76 -19.74
N VAL A 107 -1.47 -16.96 -20.05
CA VAL A 107 -0.59 -17.11 -21.19
C VAL A 107 0.82 -17.44 -20.70
N ASP A 108 1.46 -18.41 -21.34
CA ASP A 108 2.86 -18.74 -21.17
C ASP A 108 3.63 -18.12 -22.35
N GLY A 109 4.42 -17.08 -22.04
CA GLY A 109 5.12 -16.27 -23.02
C GLY A 109 6.60 -16.60 -23.11
N GLN A 110 7.16 -16.57 -24.34
CA GLN A 110 8.59 -16.67 -24.59
C GLN A 110 9.08 -15.41 -25.32
N GLY A 111 10.19 -14.84 -24.84
CA GLY A 111 10.73 -13.56 -25.30
C GLY A 111 10.55 -12.44 -24.26
N ASN A 112 10.62 -11.18 -24.70
CA ASN A 112 10.44 -10.04 -23.81
C ASN A 112 8.95 -9.66 -23.69
N TRP A 113 8.39 -9.94 -22.55
CA TRP A 113 7.00 -9.62 -22.16
C TRP A 113 6.91 -8.47 -21.14
N GLY A 114 7.97 -7.63 -21.03
CA GLY A 114 8.09 -6.60 -20.02
C GLY A 114 8.74 -7.09 -18.73
N ALA A 115 9.01 -6.16 -17.84
CA ALA A 115 9.60 -6.43 -16.54
C ALA A 115 8.86 -5.67 -15.43
N PRO A 116 8.98 -6.02 -14.15
CA PRO A 116 8.29 -5.34 -13.06
C PRO A 116 8.60 -3.84 -12.95
N ASP A 117 9.81 -3.44 -13.31
CA ASP A 117 10.25 -2.04 -13.34
C ASP A 117 9.67 -1.25 -14.51
N ASP A 118 9.46 -1.91 -15.67
CA ASP A 118 8.81 -1.34 -16.86
C ASP A 118 7.85 -2.34 -17.52
N PRO A 119 6.62 -2.48 -17.02
CA PRO A 119 5.63 -3.43 -17.53
C PRO A 119 5.22 -3.19 -18.99
N LYS A 120 5.46 -1.98 -19.51
CA LYS A 120 5.10 -1.59 -20.89
C LYS A 120 6.23 -1.73 -21.89
N SER A 121 7.45 -2.04 -21.46
CA SER A 121 8.62 -2.26 -22.31
C SER A 121 8.69 -3.71 -22.81
N PHE A 122 7.64 -4.18 -23.46
CA PHE A 122 7.59 -5.50 -24.10
C PHE A 122 7.90 -5.42 -25.59
N ALA A 123 8.41 -6.51 -26.16
CA ALA A 123 8.72 -6.60 -27.58
C ALA A 123 7.45 -6.65 -28.44
N ALA A 124 7.54 -6.20 -29.67
CA ALA A 124 6.44 -6.29 -30.63
C ALA A 124 6.01 -7.75 -30.86
N MET A 125 4.74 -7.98 -31.17
CA MET A 125 4.11 -9.32 -31.29
C MET A 125 4.77 -10.23 -32.36
N ARG A 126 5.53 -9.68 -33.28
CA ARG A 126 6.30 -10.44 -34.26
C ARG A 126 7.55 -11.12 -33.70
N TYR A 127 8.04 -10.65 -32.54
CA TYR A 127 9.22 -11.20 -31.87
C TYR A 127 8.84 -12.17 -30.72
N THR A 128 7.75 -11.92 -30.03
CA THR A 128 7.31 -12.77 -28.92
C THR A 128 6.58 -14.01 -29.42
N GLU A 129 6.63 -15.06 -28.61
CA GLU A 129 5.91 -16.31 -28.84
C GLU A 129 5.08 -16.66 -27.59
N ALA A 130 3.94 -17.29 -27.80
CA ALA A 130 3.01 -17.60 -26.73
C ALA A 130 2.30 -18.94 -26.94
N ARG A 131 1.84 -19.49 -25.83
CA ARG A 131 0.89 -20.59 -25.71
C ARG A 131 0.04 -20.39 -24.45
N LEU A 132 -0.97 -21.20 -24.25
CA LEU A 132 -1.75 -21.20 -23.00
C LEU A 132 -0.91 -21.74 -21.83
N SER A 133 -1.11 -21.20 -20.65
CA SER A 133 -0.53 -21.75 -19.43
C SER A 133 -1.31 -22.99 -18.96
N ARG A 134 -0.75 -23.78 -18.04
CA ARG A 134 -1.51 -24.90 -17.42
C ARG A 134 -2.73 -24.42 -16.64
N TYR A 135 -2.66 -23.26 -16.03
CA TYR A 135 -3.80 -22.69 -15.30
C TYR A 135 -4.99 -22.39 -16.22
N SER A 136 -4.77 -22.07 -17.49
CA SER A 136 -5.86 -21.80 -18.45
C SER A 136 -6.77 -23.02 -18.69
N GLU A 137 -6.32 -24.24 -18.37
CA GLU A 137 -7.16 -25.45 -18.42
C GLU A 137 -8.38 -25.35 -17.49
N VAL A 138 -8.27 -24.57 -16.39
CA VAL A 138 -9.37 -24.27 -15.49
C VAL A 138 -10.56 -23.61 -16.22
N LEU A 139 -10.28 -22.85 -17.28
CA LEU A 139 -11.28 -22.15 -18.09
C LEU A 139 -11.79 -22.95 -19.28
N LEU A 140 -10.98 -23.86 -19.81
CA LEU A 140 -11.22 -24.46 -21.15
C LEU A 140 -11.57 -25.95 -21.14
N SER A 141 -11.14 -26.70 -20.12
CA SER A 141 -11.23 -28.18 -20.12
C SER A 141 -12.63 -28.76 -20.27
N GLU A 142 -13.66 -28.00 -19.99
CA GLU A 142 -15.05 -28.42 -20.11
C GLU A 142 -15.80 -27.82 -21.32
N LEU A 143 -15.12 -27.01 -22.15
CA LEU A 143 -15.73 -26.23 -23.24
C LEU A 143 -16.53 -27.10 -24.23
N GLY A 144 -15.97 -28.24 -24.63
CA GLY A 144 -16.63 -29.17 -25.56
C GLY A 144 -17.71 -30.09 -24.95
N GLN A 145 -18.12 -29.85 -23.72
CA GLN A 145 -18.99 -30.76 -22.97
C GLN A 145 -20.43 -30.20 -22.74
N GLY A 146 -20.94 -29.39 -23.65
CA GLY A 146 -22.27 -28.80 -23.58
C GLY A 146 -22.45 -27.77 -22.44
N THR A 147 -21.39 -27.20 -21.95
CA THR A 147 -21.36 -26.34 -20.76
C THR A 147 -21.58 -24.85 -21.05
N VAL A 148 -21.43 -24.44 -22.30
CA VAL A 148 -21.47 -23.03 -22.71
C VAL A 148 -22.63 -22.75 -23.67
N ASP A 149 -23.07 -21.49 -23.65
CA ASP A 149 -23.94 -20.94 -24.69
C ASP A 149 -23.07 -20.35 -25.78
N TRP A 150 -23.37 -20.65 -27.02
CA TRP A 150 -22.68 -20.16 -28.20
C TRP A 150 -23.42 -18.96 -28.76
N VAL A 151 -22.71 -17.90 -29.06
CA VAL A 151 -23.25 -16.68 -29.65
C VAL A 151 -22.52 -16.38 -30.97
N PRO A 152 -23.20 -15.82 -31.98
CA PRO A 152 -22.55 -15.49 -33.23
C PRO A 152 -21.47 -14.44 -33.04
N THR A 153 -20.38 -14.57 -33.78
CA THR A 153 -19.32 -13.56 -33.88
C THR A 153 -19.85 -12.27 -34.52
N PHE A 154 -19.06 -11.20 -34.47
CA PHE A 154 -19.45 -9.87 -34.94
C PHE A 154 -19.91 -9.84 -36.42
N ASP A 155 -19.42 -10.75 -37.25
CA ASP A 155 -19.78 -10.90 -38.68
C ASP A 155 -20.82 -12.01 -38.91
N GLY A 156 -21.19 -12.77 -37.87
CA GLY A 156 -22.14 -13.87 -37.93
C GLY A 156 -21.65 -15.10 -38.69
N THR A 157 -20.36 -15.21 -39.00
CA THR A 157 -19.81 -16.34 -39.76
C THR A 157 -19.43 -17.53 -38.90
N LEU A 158 -19.13 -17.30 -37.63
CA LEU A 158 -18.71 -18.29 -36.63
C LEU A 158 -19.49 -18.08 -35.33
N ASP A 159 -19.32 -19.01 -34.40
CA ASP A 159 -19.83 -18.90 -33.05
C ASP A 159 -18.66 -18.79 -32.06
N GLU A 160 -18.84 -18.01 -30.99
CA GLU A 160 -17.93 -17.90 -29.87
C GLU A 160 -18.66 -18.22 -28.54
N PRO A 161 -17.96 -18.70 -27.49
CA PRO A 161 -18.60 -18.95 -26.20
C PRO A 161 -18.95 -17.63 -25.51
N ALA A 162 -20.19 -17.49 -25.07
CA ALA A 162 -20.65 -16.31 -24.33
C ALA A 162 -19.85 -16.11 -23.02
N VAL A 163 -19.62 -17.20 -22.29
CA VAL A 163 -18.82 -17.25 -21.05
C VAL A 163 -18.10 -18.59 -21.01
N LEU A 164 -16.84 -18.63 -20.61
CA LEU A 164 -16.08 -19.87 -20.47
C LEU A 164 -16.51 -20.65 -19.22
N PRO A 165 -16.47 -22.00 -19.24
CA PRO A 165 -16.93 -22.87 -18.15
C PRO A 165 -15.90 -22.95 -17.01
N ALA A 166 -15.58 -21.84 -16.37
CA ALA A 166 -14.54 -21.77 -15.36
C ALA A 166 -14.79 -22.71 -14.18
N ARG A 167 -13.79 -23.53 -13.87
CA ARG A 167 -13.81 -24.49 -12.76
C ARG A 167 -13.45 -23.87 -11.43
N LEU A 168 -12.80 -22.71 -11.44
CA LEU A 168 -12.42 -21.90 -10.28
C LEU A 168 -12.89 -20.45 -10.46
N PRO A 169 -13.12 -19.69 -9.39
CA PRO A 169 -13.58 -18.30 -9.46
C PRO A 169 -12.46 -17.35 -9.92
N ASN A 170 -12.09 -17.45 -11.19
CA ASN A 170 -10.97 -16.73 -11.80
C ASN A 170 -11.03 -15.22 -11.59
N LEU A 171 -12.22 -14.64 -11.47
CA LEU A 171 -12.41 -13.22 -11.14
C LEU A 171 -11.67 -12.81 -9.88
N LEU A 172 -11.80 -13.57 -8.80
CA LEU A 172 -11.08 -13.30 -7.54
C LEU A 172 -9.62 -13.71 -7.61
N LEU A 173 -9.30 -14.80 -8.32
CA LEU A 173 -7.95 -15.34 -8.36
C LEU A 173 -6.97 -14.42 -9.07
N ASN A 174 -7.37 -13.85 -10.21
CA ASN A 174 -6.52 -12.94 -10.98
C ASN A 174 -6.88 -11.46 -10.77
N GLY A 175 -8.07 -11.20 -10.24
CA GLY A 175 -8.57 -9.84 -10.20
C GLY A 175 -8.83 -9.26 -11.58
N THR A 176 -9.19 -8.01 -11.64
CA THR A 176 -9.37 -7.25 -12.87
C THR A 176 -9.47 -5.76 -12.59
N THR A 177 -9.00 -4.94 -13.52
CA THR A 177 -9.15 -3.48 -13.48
C THR A 177 -9.84 -3.02 -14.75
N GLY A 178 -10.86 -2.17 -14.66
CA GLY A 178 -11.57 -1.66 -15.83
C GLY A 178 -12.27 -0.34 -15.54
N ILE A 179 -12.22 0.56 -16.51
CA ILE A 179 -12.88 1.86 -16.46
C ILE A 179 -13.97 1.89 -17.52
N ALA A 180 -15.22 2.02 -17.09
CA ALA A 180 -16.40 2.18 -17.95
C ALA A 180 -16.96 3.59 -17.85
N VAL A 181 -18.07 3.85 -18.53
CA VAL A 181 -18.78 5.12 -18.43
C VAL A 181 -19.60 5.14 -17.14
N GLY A 182 -19.31 6.08 -16.25
CA GLY A 182 -20.03 6.24 -14.99
C GLY A 182 -19.72 5.21 -13.91
N MET A 183 -18.88 4.21 -14.18
CA MET A 183 -18.48 3.19 -13.21
C MET A 183 -17.10 2.61 -13.53
N ALA A 184 -16.48 2.01 -12.51
CA ALA A 184 -15.23 1.30 -12.66
C ALA A 184 -15.28 -0.01 -11.88
N THR A 185 -14.41 -0.93 -12.24
CA THR A 185 -14.10 -2.15 -11.48
C THR A 185 -12.63 -2.18 -11.16
N ASP A 186 -12.31 -2.64 -9.96
CA ASP A 186 -10.93 -2.90 -9.54
C ASP A 186 -10.95 -4.00 -8.48
N VAL A 187 -10.84 -5.24 -8.93
CA VAL A 187 -10.90 -6.44 -8.11
C VAL A 187 -9.46 -6.87 -7.82
N PRO A 188 -9.01 -6.87 -6.57
CA PRO A 188 -7.67 -7.37 -6.24
C PRO A 188 -7.59 -8.88 -6.43
N PRO A 189 -6.42 -9.44 -6.78
CA PRO A 189 -6.22 -10.89 -6.85
C PRO A 189 -6.17 -11.54 -5.47
N HIS A 190 -6.45 -12.85 -5.42
CA HIS A 190 -6.51 -13.63 -4.19
C HIS A 190 -5.82 -14.99 -4.33
N ASN A 191 -5.45 -15.58 -3.19
CA ASN A 191 -4.88 -16.91 -3.16
C ASN A 191 -5.92 -17.99 -3.50
N LEU A 192 -5.55 -18.93 -4.37
CA LEU A 192 -6.44 -19.96 -4.89
C LEU A 192 -6.94 -20.91 -3.79
N ARG A 193 -6.02 -21.38 -2.91
CA ARG A 193 -6.39 -22.30 -1.82
C ARG A 193 -7.38 -21.66 -0.84
N GLU A 194 -7.17 -20.38 -0.54
CA GLU A 194 -8.04 -19.60 0.34
C GLU A 194 -9.42 -19.41 -0.24
N VAL A 195 -9.51 -18.99 -1.50
CA VAL A 195 -10.81 -18.78 -2.18
C VAL A 195 -11.54 -20.09 -2.37
N ALA A 196 -10.87 -21.18 -2.76
CA ALA A 196 -11.47 -22.49 -2.86
C ALA A 196 -11.99 -22.97 -1.50
N SER A 197 -11.25 -22.76 -0.42
CA SER A 197 -11.69 -23.06 0.95
C SER A 197 -12.96 -22.30 1.34
N ALA A 198 -13.06 -21.01 0.99
CA ALA A 198 -14.28 -20.21 1.21
C ALA A 198 -15.46 -20.72 0.39
N CYS A 199 -15.24 -21.15 -0.87
CA CYS A 199 -16.26 -21.79 -1.68
C CYS A 199 -16.78 -23.10 -1.05
N VAL A 200 -15.88 -23.92 -0.54
CA VAL A 200 -16.21 -25.16 0.19
C VAL A 200 -17.04 -24.83 1.44
N ARG A 201 -16.63 -23.81 2.20
CA ARG A 201 -17.41 -23.35 3.37
C ARG A 201 -18.84 -22.96 3.01
N LEU A 202 -19.05 -22.25 1.90
CA LEU A 202 -20.38 -21.86 1.42
C LEU A 202 -21.20 -23.03 0.91
N LEU A 203 -20.57 -24.05 0.29
CA LEU A 203 -21.26 -25.28 -0.11
C LEU A 203 -21.76 -26.08 1.11
N ASP A 204 -20.92 -26.16 2.16
CA ASP A 204 -21.24 -26.86 3.39
C ASP A 204 -22.24 -26.07 4.26
N GLN A 205 -22.14 -24.73 4.27
CA GLN A 205 -22.99 -23.82 5.04
C GLN A 205 -23.40 -22.59 4.19
N PRO A 206 -24.49 -22.67 3.41
CA PRO A 206 -24.94 -21.58 2.54
C PRO A 206 -25.30 -20.28 3.27
N GLY A 207 -25.52 -20.35 4.59
CA GLY A 207 -25.78 -19.20 5.47
C GLY A 207 -24.55 -18.50 6.01
N ALA A 208 -23.32 -18.95 5.68
CA ALA A 208 -22.09 -18.36 6.20
C ALA A 208 -22.03 -16.86 5.93
N THR A 209 -21.62 -16.10 6.94
CA THR A 209 -21.47 -14.64 6.88
C THR A 209 -20.16 -14.24 6.20
N VAL A 210 -20.04 -12.96 5.81
CA VAL A 210 -18.77 -12.44 5.25
C VAL A 210 -17.64 -12.58 6.29
N ALA A 211 -17.91 -12.37 7.58
CA ALA A 211 -16.92 -12.53 8.64
C ALA A 211 -16.36 -13.96 8.70
N GLU A 212 -17.22 -14.98 8.62
CA GLU A 212 -16.81 -16.40 8.58
C GLU A 212 -16.03 -16.73 7.29
N LEU A 213 -16.37 -16.12 6.17
CA LEU A 213 -15.60 -16.27 4.92
C LEU A 213 -14.23 -15.63 5.00
N CYS A 214 -14.09 -14.54 5.75
CA CYS A 214 -12.78 -13.88 5.99
C CYS A 214 -11.84 -14.71 6.87
N GLU A 215 -12.31 -15.75 7.54
CA GLU A 215 -11.43 -16.75 8.18
C GLU A 215 -10.66 -17.58 7.14
N HIS A 216 -11.26 -17.79 5.97
CA HIS A 216 -10.66 -18.52 4.85
C HIS A 216 -9.95 -17.59 3.87
N VAL A 217 -10.50 -16.39 3.60
CA VAL A 217 -9.93 -15.35 2.73
C VAL A 217 -9.58 -14.13 3.58
N PRO A 218 -8.42 -14.12 4.24
CA PRO A 218 -8.05 -13.04 5.17
C PRO A 218 -7.76 -11.71 4.48
N GLY A 219 -7.52 -11.72 3.18
CA GLY A 219 -7.21 -10.54 2.36
C GLY A 219 -6.78 -10.90 0.95
N PRO A 220 -6.54 -9.91 0.08
CA PRO A 220 -5.96 -10.11 -1.23
C PRO A 220 -4.60 -10.81 -1.18
N ASP A 221 -4.18 -11.38 -2.30
CA ASP A 221 -2.87 -12.01 -2.48
C ASP A 221 -2.29 -11.54 -3.82
N PHE A 222 -1.47 -10.51 -3.78
CA PHE A 222 -0.92 -9.89 -4.97
C PHE A 222 0.20 -10.73 -5.60
N PRO A 223 0.48 -10.56 -6.90
CA PRO A 223 1.60 -11.25 -7.57
C PRO A 223 2.96 -10.91 -6.99
N THR A 224 3.11 -9.74 -6.37
CA THR A 224 4.34 -9.30 -5.69
C THR A 224 4.34 -9.79 -4.24
N GLU A 225 5.53 -9.86 -3.64
CA GLU A 225 5.72 -10.33 -2.25
C GLU A 225 5.62 -9.19 -1.22
N ALA A 226 5.07 -8.05 -1.60
CA ALA A 226 4.89 -6.92 -0.70
C ALA A 226 3.91 -7.23 0.44
N GLU A 227 4.14 -6.64 1.59
CA GLU A 227 3.29 -6.82 2.77
C GLU A 227 1.97 -6.06 2.65
N ILE A 228 0.88 -6.68 3.07
CA ILE A 228 -0.41 -6.01 3.30
C ILE A 228 -0.44 -5.56 4.76
N ILE A 229 -0.53 -4.26 4.98
CA ILE A 229 -0.49 -3.64 6.32
C ILE A 229 -1.85 -3.10 6.78
N THR A 230 -2.90 -3.34 5.98
CA THR A 230 -4.28 -2.97 6.36
C THR A 230 -4.75 -3.86 7.50
N PRO A 231 -5.32 -3.30 8.58
CA PRO A 231 -5.89 -4.08 9.68
C PRO A 231 -6.97 -5.06 9.20
N ARG A 232 -7.04 -6.24 9.80
CA ARG A 232 -8.02 -7.29 9.43
C ARG A 232 -9.48 -6.80 9.47
N ALA A 233 -9.81 -5.97 10.45
CA ALA A 233 -11.15 -5.40 10.56
C ALA A 233 -11.52 -4.48 9.37
N ASP A 234 -10.54 -3.77 8.82
CA ASP A 234 -10.76 -2.91 7.65
C ASP A 234 -10.78 -3.73 6.35
N LEU A 235 -9.98 -4.81 6.23
CA LEU A 235 -10.09 -5.77 5.14
C LEU A 235 -11.48 -6.43 5.11
N GLN A 236 -12.00 -6.82 6.27
CA GLN A 236 -13.36 -7.37 6.38
C GLN A 236 -14.41 -6.38 5.87
N LYS A 237 -14.32 -5.08 6.22
CA LYS A 237 -15.23 -4.04 5.69
C LYS A 237 -15.17 -3.93 4.18
N VAL A 238 -13.98 -4.08 3.57
CA VAL A 238 -13.85 -4.10 2.10
C VAL A 238 -14.68 -5.25 1.51
N TYR A 239 -14.62 -6.43 2.12
CA TYR A 239 -15.40 -7.59 1.68
C TYR A 239 -16.90 -7.50 1.97
N GLU A 240 -17.30 -6.81 3.05
CA GLU A 240 -18.70 -6.57 3.40
C GLU A 240 -19.36 -5.55 2.46
N THR A 241 -18.62 -4.56 2.00
CA THR A 241 -19.16 -3.47 1.18
C THR A 241 -18.86 -3.60 -0.30
N GLY A 242 -17.95 -4.50 -0.67
CA GLY A 242 -17.41 -4.60 -2.03
C GLY A 242 -16.56 -3.40 -2.45
N ARG A 243 -16.19 -2.51 -1.53
CA ARG A 243 -15.39 -1.30 -1.77
C ARG A 243 -14.45 -1.02 -0.61
N GLY A 244 -13.26 -0.52 -0.93
CA GLY A 244 -12.34 -0.07 0.10
C GLY A 244 -10.91 0.09 -0.40
N SER A 245 -9.98 0.19 0.54
CA SER A 245 -8.57 0.43 0.24
C SER A 245 -7.71 -0.57 0.98
N VAL A 246 -6.75 -1.14 0.30
CA VAL A 246 -5.76 -2.09 0.83
C VAL A 246 -4.39 -1.44 0.77
N ARG A 247 -3.77 -1.22 1.92
CA ARG A 247 -2.42 -0.64 2.01
C ARG A 247 -1.39 -1.73 1.88
N MET A 248 -0.42 -1.49 1.02
CA MET A 248 0.71 -2.39 0.76
C MET A 248 2.02 -1.66 1.03
N ARG A 249 3.00 -2.38 1.54
CA ARG A 249 4.33 -1.85 1.86
C ARG A 249 5.40 -2.75 1.26
N ALA A 250 6.43 -2.14 0.70
CA ALA A 250 7.61 -2.81 0.19
C ALA A 250 8.34 -3.58 1.30
N VAL A 251 9.00 -4.67 0.93
CA VAL A 251 9.82 -5.46 1.85
C VAL A 251 11.29 -5.22 1.57
N TYR A 252 12.06 -5.00 2.64
CA TYR A 252 13.49 -4.75 2.55
C TYR A 252 14.29 -5.63 3.54
N ARG A 253 15.57 -5.77 3.26
CA ARG A 253 16.56 -6.40 4.14
C ARG A 253 17.78 -5.49 4.23
N VAL A 254 18.56 -5.67 5.29
CA VAL A 254 19.87 -5.02 5.41
C VAL A 254 20.93 -6.06 5.06
N GLU A 255 21.69 -5.79 3.99
CA GLU A 255 22.76 -6.65 3.50
C GLU A 255 24.06 -5.85 3.52
N ASP A 256 25.06 -6.29 4.29
CA ASP A 256 26.38 -5.63 4.43
C ASP A 256 26.31 -4.11 4.77
N GLY A 257 25.22 -3.66 5.40
CA GLY A 257 24.98 -2.26 5.74
C GLY A 257 24.18 -1.48 4.72
N ASP A 258 23.91 -2.03 3.55
CA ASP A 258 23.03 -1.47 2.53
C ASP A 258 21.59 -1.94 2.73
N ILE A 259 20.63 -1.11 2.35
CA ILE A 259 19.20 -1.43 2.41
C ILE A 259 18.79 -1.95 1.04
N VAL A 260 18.39 -3.22 0.99
CA VAL A 260 17.98 -3.89 -0.25
C VAL A 260 16.49 -4.12 -0.24
N ILE A 261 15.77 -3.49 -1.16
CA ILE A 261 14.33 -3.69 -1.39
C ILE A 261 14.19 -4.83 -2.39
N HIS A 262 13.48 -5.89 -2.00
CA HIS A 262 13.28 -7.09 -2.83
C HIS A 262 11.83 -7.37 -3.19
N ALA A 263 10.88 -6.60 -2.64
CA ALA A 263 9.49 -6.64 -3.04
C ALA A 263 8.86 -5.25 -3.02
N LEU A 264 8.14 -4.90 -4.08
CA LEU A 264 7.41 -3.63 -4.21
C LEU A 264 5.90 -3.87 -4.15
N PRO A 265 5.12 -2.88 -3.73
CA PRO A 265 3.67 -2.93 -3.82
C PRO A 265 3.21 -3.23 -5.25
N HIS A 266 2.08 -3.91 -5.39
CA HIS A 266 1.51 -4.24 -6.69
C HIS A 266 1.31 -3.01 -7.56
N GLN A 267 1.67 -3.09 -8.85
CA GLN A 267 1.62 -2.01 -9.84
C GLN A 267 2.58 -0.83 -9.57
N VAL A 268 3.54 -0.98 -8.68
CA VAL A 268 4.59 0.01 -8.46
C VAL A 268 5.84 -0.35 -9.24
N SER A 269 6.33 0.60 -10.04
CA SER A 269 7.57 0.47 -10.81
C SER A 269 8.79 0.81 -9.94
N GLY A 270 9.84 -0.01 -10.01
CA GLY A 270 11.12 0.23 -9.35
C GLY A 270 11.78 1.53 -9.82
N SER A 271 11.74 1.80 -11.11
CA SER A 271 12.26 3.04 -11.71
C SER A 271 11.59 4.29 -11.13
N LYS A 272 10.27 4.25 -10.91
CA LYS A 272 9.54 5.37 -10.30
C LYS A 272 9.95 5.60 -8.85
N VAL A 273 10.14 4.54 -8.07
CA VAL A 273 10.61 4.63 -6.69
C VAL A 273 12.01 5.23 -6.63
N LEU A 274 12.92 4.77 -7.49
CA LEU A 274 14.27 5.33 -7.61
C LEU A 274 14.23 6.83 -7.96
N GLU A 275 13.39 7.23 -8.91
CA GLU A 275 13.20 8.64 -9.28
C GLU A 275 12.71 9.49 -8.10
N GLN A 276 11.74 8.99 -7.32
CA GLN A 276 11.22 9.67 -6.15
C GLN A 276 12.28 9.86 -5.07
N ILE A 277 13.09 8.83 -4.80
CA ILE A 277 14.17 8.90 -3.80
C ILE A 277 15.28 9.82 -4.31
N ALA A 278 15.72 9.67 -5.57
CA ALA A 278 16.73 10.52 -6.19
C ALA A 278 16.31 12.00 -6.19
N GLY A 279 15.05 12.29 -6.45
CA GLY A 279 14.50 13.65 -6.38
C GLY A 279 14.62 14.27 -4.98
N GLN A 280 14.38 13.49 -3.93
CA GLN A 280 14.57 13.93 -2.55
C GLN A 280 16.08 14.14 -2.22
N MET A 281 16.95 13.26 -2.73
CA MET A 281 18.40 13.42 -2.57
C MET A 281 18.92 14.71 -3.25
N GLN A 282 18.48 14.98 -4.49
CA GLN A 282 18.82 16.20 -5.22
C GLN A 282 18.32 17.47 -4.50
N ALA A 283 17.13 17.40 -3.93
CA ALA A 283 16.55 18.46 -3.11
C ALA A 283 17.22 18.59 -1.73
N LYS A 284 18.25 17.77 -1.43
CA LYS A 284 18.97 17.68 -0.14
C LYS A 284 18.08 17.34 1.06
N LYS A 285 16.94 16.69 0.81
CA LYS A 285 16.00 16.25 1.85
C LYS A 285 16.35 14.87 2.44
N LEU A 286 17.28 14.14 1.83
CA LEU A 286 17.75 12.82 2.29
C LEU A 286 19.27 12.81 2.49
N PRO A 287 19.80 13.54 3.46
CA PRO A 287 21.25 13.59 3.70
C PRO A 287 21.84 12.26 4.20
N MET A 288 21.00 11.36 4.67
CA MET A 288 21.38 10.02 5.18
C MET A 288 21.71 9.02 4.07
N VAL A 289 21.22 9.26 2.85
CA VAL A 289 21.45 8.38 1.69
C VAL A 289 22.67 8.88 0.92
N ALA A 290 23.61 7.99 0.63
CA ALA A 290 24.80 8.27 -0.15
C ALA A 290 24.58 8.03 -1.64
N ASP A 291 23.96 6.89 -1.99
CA ASP A 291 23.78 6.46 -3.36
C ASP A 291 22.57 5.52 -3.50
N LEU A 292 22.10 5.36 -4.74
CA LEU A 292 21.02 4.45 -5.12
C LEU A 292 21.49 3.61 -6.30
N ARG A 293 21.14 2.31 -6.30
CA ARG A 293 21.43 1.43 -7.40
C ARG A 293 20.21 0.57 -7.73
N ASP A 294 20.02 0.31 -9.01
CA ASP A 294 19.14 -0.74 -9.49
C ASP A 294 20.01 -1.94 -9.85
N GLU A 295 19.87 -3.01 -9.09
CA GLU A 295 20.56 -4.28 -9.30
C GLU A 295 19.56 -5.39 -9.71
N SER A 296 18.37 -4.99 -10.17
CA SER A 296 17.34 -5.93 -10.61
C SER A 296 17.80 -6.68 -11.87
N ASP A 297 17.61 -7.98 -11.88
CA ASP A 297 17.93 -8.87 -12.97
C ASP A 297 16.87 -9.98 -13.15
N HIS A 298 17.13 -10.99 -13.98
CA HIS A 298 16.19 -12.07 -14.22
C HIS A 298 16.07 -13.06 -13.06
N GLU A 299 17.07 -13.14 -12.17
CA GLU A 299 17.04 -13.97 -10.97
C GLU A 299 16.39 -13.20 -9.80
N ASN A 300 16.66 -11.90 -9.73
CA ASN A 300 16.13 -10.98 -8.73
C ASN A 300 15.34 -9.84 -9.43
N PRO A 301 14.10 -10.08 -9.83
CA PRO A 301 13.32 -9.11 -10.63
C PRO A 301 13.08 -7.76 -9.95
N THR A 302 13.25 -7.72 -8.63
CA THR A 302 13.24 -6.50 -7.84
C THR A 302 14.42 -6.53 -6.86
N ARG A 303 15.43 -5.71 -7.13
CA ARG A 303 16.60 -5.52 -6.25
C ARG A 303 17.05 -4.06 -6.31
N ILE A 304 16.44 -3.22 -5.49
CA ILE A 304 16.79 -1.80 -5.37
C ILE A 304 17.66 -1.64 -4.14
N VAL A 305 18.85 -1.10 -4.31
CA VAL A 305 19.83 -0.91 -3.24
C VAL A 305 19.91 0.57 -2.87
N ILE A 306 19.66 0.86 -1.60
CA ILE A 306 19.83 2.19 -1.01
C ILE A 306 21.07 2.14 -0.11
N ILE A 307 22.06 2.94 -0.40
CA ILE A 307 23.34 2.99 0.33
C ILE A 307 23.28 4.11 1.36
N PRO A 308 23.24 3.78 2.67
CA PRO A 308 23.33 4.79 3.72
C PRO A 308 24.70 5.47 3.74
N ARG A 309 24.75 6.74 4.10
CA ARG A 309 26.01 7.50 4.17
C ARG A 309 26.97 7.02 5.23
N SER A 310 26.51 6.36 6.25
CA SER A 310 27.31 5.75 7.31
C SER A 310 26.51 4.67 8.06
N ASN A 311 27.21 3.77 8.72
CA ASN A 311 26.62 2.72 9.57
C ASN A 311 25.91 3.25 10.84
N ARG A 312 25.88 4.58 11.04
CA ARG A 312 25.17 5.25 12.14
C ARG A 312 23.77 5.71 11.76
N VAL A 313 23.39 5.56 10.50
CA VAL A 313 22.05 5.89 10.03
C VAL A 313 21.07 4.90 10.65
N ASP A 314 20.02 5.40 11.27
CA ASP A 314 18.91 4.57 11.72
C ASP A 314 18.08 4.15 10.50
N VAL A 315 18.19 2.85 10.17
CA VAL A 315 17.54 2.27 8.99
C VAL A 315 16.02 2.28 9.14
N GLU A 316 15.49 2.03 10.34
CA GLU A 316 14.04 1.99 10.58
C GLU A 316 13.43 3.39 10.44
N GLU A 317 14.08 4.41 10.97
CA GLU A 317 13.66 5.80 10.81
C GLU A 317 13.71 6.22 9.33
N LEU A 318 14.80 5.92 8.62
CA LEU A 318 14.93 6.22 7.20
C LEU A 318 13.82 5.53 6.38
N MET A 319 13.58 4.25 6.62
CA MET A 319 12.55 3.51 5.91
C MET A 319 11.14 4.00 6.25
N THR A 320 10.87 4.37 7.50
CA THR A 320 9.60 5.00 7.90
C THR A 320 9.34 6.29 7.13
N HIS A 321 10.36 7.13 6.94
CA HIS A 321 10.27 8.33 6.10
C HIS A 321 10.02 7.99 4.63
N LEU A 322 10.75 7.03 4.07
CA LEU A 322 10.61 6.63 2.67
C LEU A 322 9.23 6.00 2.40
N PHE A 323 8.68 5.22 3.31
CA PHE A 323 7.32 4.70 3.21
C PHE A 323 6.27 5.81 3.19
N ALA A 324 6.47 6.89 3.95
CA ALA A 324 5.54 8.02 3.98
C ALA A 324 5.67 8.97 2.77
N THR A 325 6.80 8.97 2.07
CA THR A 325 7.14 9.98 1.05
C THR A 325 7.35 9.43 -0.35
N THR A 326 7.25 8.12 -0.54
CA THR A 326 7.43 7.44 -1.82
C THR A 326 6.38 6.34 -2.02
N ASP A 327 6.33 5.76 -3.22
CA ASP A 327 5.44 4.63 -3.54
C ASP A 327 5.92 3.28 -2.93
N LEU A 328 6.94 3.27 -2.06
CA LEU A 328 7.30 2.10 -1.24
C LEU A 328 6.17 1.68 -0.30
N GLU A 329 5.27 2.58 0.04
CA GLU A 329 3.97 2.27 0.62
C GLU A 329 2.88 2.95 -0.20
N THR A 330 1.89 2.17 -0.65
CA THR A 330 0.78 2.66 -1.45
C THR A 330 -0.52 1.98 -1.09
N SER A 331 -1.62 2.56 -1.54
CA SER A 331 -2.97 2.03 -1.32
C SER A 331 -3.60 1.60 -2.63
N TYR A 332 -4.01 0.33 -2.69
CA TYR A 332 -4.83 -0.22 -3.76
C TYR A 332 -6.31 0.03 -3.45
N ARG A 333 -7.04 0.66 -4.36
CA ARG A 333 -8.49 0.89 -4.19
C ARG A 333 -9.26 -0.23 -4.85
N GLY A 334 -9.92 -1.07 -4.04
CA GLY A 334 -10.76 -2.14 -4.52
C GLY A 334 -12.21 -1.69 -4.75
N THR A 335 -12.80 -2.16 -5.84
CA THR A 335 -14.24 -2.05 -6.14
C THR A 335 -14.68 -3.30 -6.86
N LEU A 336 -15.47 -4.14 -6.21
CA LEU A 336 -15.95 -5.43 -6.74
C LEU A 336 -17.20 -5.22 -7.61
N ASN A 337 -17.06 -4.45 -8.69
CA ASN A 337 -18.11 -4.14 -9.64
C ASN A 337 -18.01 -5.08 -10.85
N ILE A 338 -18.98 -5.95 -11.04
CA ILE A 338 -18.95 -7.06 -12.00
C ILE A 338 -20.29 -7.24 -12.68
N ILE A 339 -20.29 -7.88 -13.85
CA ILE A 339 -21.51 -8.33 -14.52
C ILE A 339 -21.93 -9.65 -13.89
N GLY A 340 -23.10 -9.66 -13.25
CA GLY A 340 -23.68 -10.83 -12.62
C GLY A 340 -24.30 -11.82 -13.63
N LEU A 341 -24.83 -12.93 -13.12
CA LEU A 341 -25.57 -13.92 -13.93
C LEU A 341 -26.88 -13.35 -14.51
N ASP A 342 -27.41 -12.30 -13.91
CA ASP A 342 -28.56 -11.54 -14.41
C ASP A 342 -28.21 -10.57 -15.55
N GLY A 343 -26.94 -10.52 -15.96
CA GLY A 343 -26.44 -9.65 -17.00
C GLY A 343 -26.35 -8.17 -16.56
N LYS A 344 -26.39 -7.85 -15.28
CA LYS A 344 -26.34 -6.46 -14.77
C LYS A 344 -25.03 -6.17 -14.05
N PRO A 345 -24.46 -4.96 -14.23
CA PRO A 345 -23.30 -4.51 -13.46
C PRO A 345 -23.74 -4.16 -12.02
N GLN A 346 -23.06 -4.73 -11.04
CA GLN A 346 -23.33 -4.51 -9.63
C GLN A 346 -22.06 -4.62 -8.81
N VAL A 347 -21.94 -3.76 -7.76
CA VAL A 347 -20.94 -3.96 -6.71
C VAL A 347 -21.47 -5.04 -5.75
N LYS A 348 -20.67 -6.08 -5.56
CA LYS A 348 -21.05 -7.24 -4.73
C LYS A 348 -20.11 -7.37 -3.54
N ASP A 349 -20.65 -7.80 -2.40
CA ASP A 349 -19.86 -8.27 -1.28
C ASP A 349 -19.23 -9.65 -1.58
N LEU A 350 -18.29 -10.09 -0.75
CA LEU A 350 -17.58 -11.38 -0.97
C LEU A 350 -18.54 -12.58 -0.99
N ARG A 351 -19.52 -12.60 -0.09
CA ARG A 351 -20.49 -13.69 -0.02
C ARG A 351 -21.39 -13.75 -1.26
N GLN A 352 -21.91 -12.61 -1.69
CA GLN A 352 -22.71 -12.50 -2.91
C GLN A 352 -21.93 -12.99 -4.12
N LEU A 353 -20.68 -12.54 -4.26
CA LEU A 353 -19.81 -12.91 -5.37
C LEU A 353 -19.55 -14.42 -5.40
N LEU A 354 -19.12 -15.01 -4.28
CA LEU A 354 -18.84 -16.45 -4.22
C LEU A 354 -20.09 -17.29 -4.35
N SER A 355 -21.23 -16.87 -3.77
CA SER A 355 -22.49 -17.61 -3.88
C SER A 355 -23.02 -17.63 -5.32
N GLU A 356 -22.94 -16.51 -6.02
CA GLU A 356 -23.38 -16.40 -7.40
C GLU A 356 -22.45 -17.17 -8.36
N TRP A 357 -21.13 -17.11 -8.10
CA TRP A 357 -20.19 -17.93 -8.85
C TRP A 357 -20.43 -19.43 -8.61
N LEU A 358 -20.72 -19.87 -7.37
CA LEU A 358 -21.07 -21.25 -7.08
C LEU A 358 -22.37 -21.68 -7.78
N GLN A 359 -23.35 -20.78 -7.89
CA GLN A 359 -24.57 -21.05 -8.68
C GLN A 359 -24.19 -21.27 -10.14
N PHE A 360 -23.35 -20.45 -10.74
CA PHE A 360 -22.81 -20.66 -12.09
C PHE A 360 -22.11 -22.02 -12.22
N ARG A 361 -21.20 -22.34 -11.28
CA ARG A 361 -20.43 -23.59 -11.31
C ARG A 361 -21.32 -24.83 -11.21
N ILE A 362 -22.28 -24.84 -10.28
CA ILE A 362 -23.24 -25.93 -10.12
C ILE A 362 -24.06 -26.11 -11.41
N GLY A 363 -24.51 -25.01 -12.03
CA GLY A 363 -25.19 -25.01 -13.31
C GLY A 363 -24.35 -25.60 -14.43
N THR A 364 -23.08 -25.19 -14.52
CA THR A 364 -22.09 -25.70 -15.51
C THR A 364 -21.89 -27.22 -15.35
N VAL A 365 -21.67 -27.69 -14.11
CA VAL A 365 -21.49 -29.13 -13.84
C VAL A 365 -22.74 -29.91 -14.18
N ARG A 366 -23.94 -29.41 -13.88
CA ARG A 366 -25.21 -30.01 -14.25
C ARG A 366 -25.31 -30.14 -15.76
N ARG A 367 -25.03 -29.12 -16.54
CA ARG A 367 -25.01 -29.16 -18.01
C ARG A 367 -24.02 -30.19 -18.53
N ARG A 368 -22.82 -30.25 -17.98
CA ARG A 368 -21.79 -31.23 -18.33
C ARG A 368 -22.26 -32.66 -18.10
N LEU A 369 -22.85 -32.94 -16.94
CA LEU A 369 -23.38 -34.27 -16.62
C LEU A 369 -24.56 -34.64 -17.49
N GLN A 370 -25.45 -33.69 -17.80
CA GLN A 370 -26.57 -33.92 -18.69
C GLN A 370 -26.11 -34.22 -20.13
N PHE A 371 -25.16 -33.41 -20.64
CA PHE A 371 -24.56 -33.65 -21.96
C PHE A 371 -23.91 -35.05 -22.06
N ARG A 372 -23.24 -35.46 -20.98
CA ARG A 372 -22.64 -36.80 -20.92
C ARG A 372 -23.73 -37.89 -20.84
N LEU A 373 -24.77 -37.67 -20.06
CA LEU A 373 -25.89 -38.58 -19.96
C LEU A 373 -26.59 -38.79 -21.34
N ASP A 374 -26.88 -37.69 -22.03
CA ASP A 374 -27.49 -37.72 -23.36
C ASP A 374 -26.59 -38.46 -24.36
N THR A 375 -25.28 -38.33 -24.23
CA THR A 375 -24.32 -39.03 -25.08
C THR A 375 -24.30 -40.53 -24.78
N VAL A 376 -24.32 -40.92 -23.49
CA VAL A 376 -24.36 -42.29 -23.04
C VAL A 376 -25.66 -42.94 -23.46
N GLU A 377 -26.81 -42.26 -23.31
CA GLU A 377 -28.13 -42.79 -23.71
C GLU A 377 -28.23 -42.97 -25.23
N ARG A 378 -27.74 -42.01 -26.01
CA ARG A 378 -27.67 -42.20 -27.49
C ARG A 378 -26.80 -43.39 -27.86
N ARG A 379 -25.66 -43.60 -27.20
CA ARG A 379 -24.77 -44.73 -27.48
C ARG A 379 -25.41 -46.06 -27.06
N LEU A 380 -26.05 -46.14 -25.89
CA LEU A 380 -26.80 -47.31 -25.41
C LEU A 380 -27.91 -47.68 -26.39
N HIS A 381 -28.66 -46.69 -26.88
CA HIS A 381 -29.73 -46.92 -27.86
C HIS A 381 -29.19 -47.58 -29.15
N LEU A 382 -28.00 -47.13 -29.64
CA LEU A 382 -27.36 -47.76 -30.79
C LEU A 382 -26.89 -49.20 -30.50
N LEU A 383 -26.32 -49.44 -29.30
CA LEU A 383 -25.81 -50.74 -28.90
C LEU A 383 -26.97 -51.74 -28.71
N ASP A 384 -28.12 -51.30 -28.21
CA ASP A 384 -29.33 -52.13 -28.11
C ASP A 384 -29.78 -52.62 -29.48
N GLY A 385 -29.83 -51.73 -30.48
CA GLY A 385 -30.12 -52.09 -31.85
C GLY A 385 -29.13 -53.09 -32.46
N LEU A 386 -27.80 -52.86 -32.22
CA LEU A 386 -26.76 -53.78 -32.65
C LEU A 386 -26.91 -55.17 -32.02
N LEU A 387 -27.22 -55.26 -30.72
CA LEU A 387 -27.41 -56.56 -30.04
C LEU A 387 -28.59 -57.31 -30.62
N ILE A 388 -29.71 -56.63 -30.94
CA ILE A 388 -30.87 -57.24 -31.63
C ILE A 388 -30.42 -57.78 -32.97
N ALA A 389 -29.64 -57.04 -33.76
CA ALA A 389 -29.12 -57.51 -35.03
C ALA A 389 -28.18 -58.71 -34.90
N PHE A 390 -27.32 -58.74 -33.88
CA PHE A 390 -26.44 -59.87 -33.58
C PHE A 390 -27.21 -61.14 -33.23
N LEU A 391 -28.24 -61.03 -32.42
CA LEU A 391 -29.05 -62.15 -32.03
C LEU A 391 -29.86 -62.73 -33.20
N ASN A 392 -30.09 -61.96 -34.25
CA ASN A 392 -30.91 -62.33 -35.43
C ASN A 392 -30.10 -62.14 -36.71
N LEU A 393 -28.79 -62.40 -36.70
CA LEU A 393 -27.90 -62.08 -37.76
C LEU A 393 -28.27 -62.63 -39.14
N ASP A 394 -28.66 -63.92 -39.23
CA ASP A 394 -29.05 -64.57 -40.48
C ASP A 394 -30.29 -63.90 -41.11
N GLU A 395 -31.24 -63.51 -40.25
CA GLU A 395 -32.50 -62.87 -40.72
C GLU A 395 -32.19 -61.42 -41.17
N VAL A 396 -31.33 -60.68 -40.44
CA VAL A 396 -30.87 -59.33 -40.82
C VAL A 396 -30.17 -59.39 -42.17
N ILE A 397 -29.25 -60.31 -42.38
CA ILE A 397 -28.52 -60.44 -43.65
C ILE A 397 -29.49 -60.82 -44.78
N HIS A 398 -30.48 -61.70 -44.52
CA HIS A 398 -31.52 -62.06 -45.50
C HIS A 398 -32.35 -60.86 -45.91
N ILE A 399 -32.83 -60.04 -44.98
CA ILE A 399 -33.58 -58.79 -45.24
C ILE A 399 -32.71 -57.80 -46.07
N ILE A 400 -31.47 -57.61 -45.74
CA ILE A 400 -30.57 -56.68 -46.45
C ILE A 400 -30.36 -57.12 -47.89
N ARG A 401 -30.37 -58.41 -48.16
CA ARG A 401 -30.14 -58.98 -49.51
C ARG A 401 -31.36 -59.08 -50.37
N THR A 402 -32.59 -59.24 -49.82
CA THR A 402 -33.79 -59.58 -50.55
C THR A 402 -34.81 -58.44 -50.60
N GLU A 403 -34.82 -57.52 -49.69
CA GLU A 403 -35.81 -56.46 -49.62
C GLU A 403 -35.36 -55.19 -50.37
N ASP A 404 -36.30 -54.56 -51.10
CA ASP A 404 -36.03 -53.28 -51.80
C ASP A 404 -35.85 -52.10 -50.82
N GLN A 405 -36.43 -52.14 -49.65
CA GLN A 405 -36.36 -51.14 -48.60
C GLN A 405 -35.97 -51.80 -47.25
N PRO A 406 -34.75 -52.29 -47.13
CA PRO A 406 -34.30 -53.06 -45.98
C PRO A 406 -34.38 -52.26 -44.66
N LYS A 407 -34.23 -50.96 -44.68
CA LYS A 407 -34.32 -50.09 -43.50
C LYS A 407 -35.75 -50.15 -42.89
N ALA A 408 -36.77 -49.98 -43.71
CA ALA A 408 -38.17 -50.03 -43.24
C ALA A 408 -38.55 -51.41 -42.70
N VAL A 409 -38.13 -52.51 -43.40
CA VAL A 409 -38.41 -53.88 -42.95
C VAL A 409 -37.69 -54.22 -41.65
N LEU A 410 -36.43 -53.80 -41.47
CA LEU A 410 -35.69 -53.95 -40.21
C LEU A 410 -36.36 -53.21 -39.06
N MET A 411 -36.88 -52.01 -39.28
CA MET A 411 -37.60 -51.24 -38.28
C MET A 411 -38.88 -51.93 -37.83
N GLU A 412 -39.73 -52.43 -38.80
CA GLU A 412 -40.97 -53.10 -38.50
C GLU A 412 -40.68 -54.43 -37.83
N ARG A 413 -39.78 -55.24 -38.37
CA ARG A 413 -39.51 -56.60 -37.92
C ARG A 413 -38.96 -56.75 -36.54
N PHE A 414 -38.00 -55.82 -36.18
CA PHE A 414 -37.26 -55.88 -34.92
C PHE A 414 -37.64 -54.73 -33.97
N GLU A 415 -38.69 -53.97 -34.28
CA GLU A 415 -39.12 -52.79 -33.50
C GLU A 415 -37.96 -51.75 -33.29
N LEU A 416 -37.11 -51.58 -34.34
CA LEU A 416 -35.96 -50.68 -34.29
C LEU A 416 -36.40 -49.27 -34.63
N SER A 417 -35.72 -48.31 -33.97
CA SER A 417 -35.79 -46.90 -34.39
C SER A 417 -35.08 -46.68 -35.74
N GLU A 418 -35.42 -45.58 -36.41
CA GLU A 418 -34.80 -45.22 -37.67
C GLU A 418 -33.28 -45.09 -37.55
N VAL A 419 -32.78 -44.52 -36.42
CA VAL A 419 -31.38 -44.34 -36.13
C VAL A 419 -30.68 -45.69 -35.92
N GLN A 420 -31.30 -46.63 -35.22
CA GLN A 420 -30.76 -47.97 -35.01
C GLN A 420 -30.68 -48.73 -36.32
N ALA A 421 -31.74 -48.72 -37.14
CA ALA A 421 -31.78 -49.40 -38.43
C ALA A 421 -30.73 -48.84 -39.38
N ALA A 422 -30.57 -47.51 -39.47
CA ALA A 422 -29.52 -46.87 -40.24
C ALA A 422 -28.12 -47.28 -39.78
N TYR A 423 -27.90 -47.29 -38.46
CA TYR A 423 -26.60 -47.66 -37.88
C TYR A 423 -26.23 -49.12 -38.13
N ILE A 424 -27.21 -50.03 -38.11
CA ILE A 424 -27.02 -51.44 -38.46
C ILE A 424 -26.63 -51.59 -39.94
N LEU A 425 -27.29 -50.89 -40.85
CA LEU A 425 -26.96 -50.91 -42.29
C LEU A 425 -25.55 -50.33 -42.59
N ASP A 426 -25.09 -49.37 -41.83
CA ASP A 426 -23.74 -48.76 -41.96
C ASP A 426 -22.65 -49.58 -41.26
N THR A 427 -23.02 -50.67 -40.57
CA THR A 427 -22.07 -51.48 -39.81
C THR A 427 -21.18 -52.31 -40.76
N ARG A 428 -19.86 -52.25 -40.55
CA ARG A 428 -18.90 -53.03 -41.34
C ARG A 428 -19.02 -54.51 -41.04
N LEU A 429 -18.98 -55.40 -42.07
CA LEU A 429 -19.08 -56.86 -41.92
C LEU A 429 -18.14 -57.45 -40.86
N ARG A 430 -16.92 -56.91 -40.73
CA ARG A 430 -15.96 -57.36 -39.71
C ARG A 430 -16.43 -57.12 -38.27
N GLN A 431 -17.32 -56.16 -38.06
CA GLN A 431 -17.89 -55.86 -36.72
C GLN A 431 -18.99 -56.84 -36.32
N LEU A 432 -19.39 -57.73 -37.23
CA LEU A 432 -20.38 -58.80 -36.99
C LEU A 432 -19.73 -60.08 -36.46
N ALA A 433 -18.43 -60.09 -36.15
CA ALA A 433 -17.73 -61.23 -35.58
C ALA A 433 -18.11 -61.45 -34.11
N ARG A 434 -18.14 -62.73 -33.66
CA ARG A 434 -18.53 -63.10 -32.29
C ARG A 434 -17.71 -62.42 -31.19
N LEU A 435 -16.44 -62.07 -31.47
CA LEU A 435 -15.61 -61.30 -30.54
C LEU A 435 -16.08 -59.86 -30.35
N GLU A 436 -16.73 -59.29 -31.35
CA GLU A 436 -17.30 -57.94 -31.27
C GLU A 436 -18.58 -57.90 -30.44
N GLU A 437 -19.42 -58.96 -30.47
CA GLU A 437 -20.56 -59.08 -29.58
C GLU A 437 -20.16 -58.99 -28.10
N MET A 438 -19.10 -59.69 -27.70
CA MET A 438 -18.61 -59.63 -26.33
C MET A 438 -18.14 -58.22 -25.95
N LYS A 439 -17.48 -57.51 -26.87
CA LYS A 439 -17.05 -56.12 -26.65
C LYS A 439 -18.27 -55.18 -26.52
N ILE A 440 -19.27 -55.32 -27.38
CA ILE A 440 -20.52 -54.55 -27.34
C ILE A 440 -21.24 -54.74 -26.03
N ARG A 441 -21.39 -56.00 -25.55
CA ARG A 441 -21.99 -56.29 -24.24
C ARG A 441 -21.17 -55.67 -23.08
N GLY A 442 -19.86 -55.74 -23.15
CA GLY A 442 -18.97 -55.11 -22.17
C GLY A 442 -19.13 -53.58 -22.16
N GLU A 443 -19.14 -52.94 -23.34
CA GLU A 443 -19.38 -51.52 -23.50
C GLU A 443 -20.77 -51.11 -22.96
N GLN A 444 -21.79 -51.87 -23.28
CA GLN A 444 -23.15 -51.62 -22.81
C GLN A 444 -23.24 -51.70 -21.27
N GLU A 445 -22.62 -52.73 -20.67
CA GLU A 445 -22.61 -52.86 -19.19
C GLU A 445 -21.91 -51.66 -18.51
N GLU A 446 -20.78 -51.23 -19.03
CA GLU A 446 -20.07 -50.06 -18.52
C GLU A 446 -20.89 -48.78 -18.65
N LEU A 447 -21.50 -48.56 -19.81
CA LEU A 447 -22.38 -47.40 -20.06
C LEU A 447 -23.64 -47.41 -19.21
N LEU A 448 -24.25 -48.56 -18.95
CA LEU A 448 -25.40 -48.69 -18.02
C LEU A 448 -25.02 -48.32 -16.58
N LYS A 449 -23.81 -48.70 -16.13
CA LYS A 449 -23.27 -48.28 -14.83
C LYS A 449 -23.05 -46.79 -14.78
N GLU A 450 -22.49 -46.24 -15.86
CA GLU A 450 -22.27 -44.79 -15.99
C GLU A 450 -23.59 -44.03 -16.04
N GLN A 451 -24.56 -44.45 -16.82
CA GLN A 451 -25.89 -43.86 -16.88
C GLN A 451 -26.53 -43.76 -15.49
N LYS A 452 -26.56 -44.88 -14.74
CA LYS A 452 -27.13 -44.93 -13.39
C LYS A 452 -26.39 -43.96 -12.44
N ARG A 453 -25.08 -43.86 -12.57
CA ARG A 453 -24.28 -42.90 -11.78
C ARG A 453 -24.66 -41.47 -12.13
N LEU A 454 -24.72 -41.11 -13.42
CA LEU A 454 -25.07 -39.77 -13.88
C LEU A 454 -26.50 -39.37 -13.47
N GLN A 455 -27.47 -40.26 -13.62
CA GLN A 455 -28.86 -40.06 -13.19
C GLN A 455 -28.92 -39.83 -11.66
N THR A 456 -28.11 -40.58 -10.89
CA THR A 456 -28.04 -40.44 -9.44
C THR A 456 -27.48 -39.09 -9.02
N LEU A 457 -26.46 -38.57 -9.74
CA LEU A 457 -25.87 -37.26 -9.50
C LEU A 457 -26.85 -36.13 -9.87
N LEU A 458 -27.49 -36.24 -11.04
CA LEU A 458 -28.42 -35.22 -11.53
C LEU A 458 -29.72 -35.18 -10.71
N GLY A 459 -30.16 -36.31 -10.16
CA GLY A 459 -31.37 -36.43 -9.34
C GLY A 459 -31.23 -35.93 -7.90
N SER A 460 -30.06 -35.48 -7.47
CA SER A 460 -29.82 -35.03 -6.09
C SER A 460 -28.91 -33.80 -6.01
N GLU A 461 -29.47 -32.65 -5.61
CA GLU A 461 -28.73 -31.43 -5.36
C GLU A 461 -27.57 -31.62 -4.37
N ALA A 462 -27.78 -32.42 -3.32
CA ALA A 462 -26.75 -32.69 -2.33
C ALA A 462 -25.57 -33.44 -2.94
N LYS A 463 -25.81 -34.43 -3.80
CA LYS A 463 -24.74 -35.17 -4.49
C LYS A 463 -24.01 -34.30 -5.51
N LEU A 464 -24.74 -33.43 -6.21
CA LEU A 464 -24.17 -32.49 -7.16
C LEU A 464 -23.24 -31.48 -6.45
N LYS A 465 -23.70 -30.90 -5.35
CA LYS A 465 -22.87 -30.00 -4.52
C LYS A 465 -21.64 -30.71 -3.96
N LYS A 466 -21.80 -31.97 -3.53
CA LYS A 466 -20.66 -32.77 -3.06
C LYS A 466 -19.63 -32.98 -4.18
N LEU A 467 -20.06 -33.26 -5.40
CA LEU A 467 -19.17 -33.39 -6.56
C LEU A 467 -18.42 -32.09 -6.83
N VAL A 468 -19.15 -30.95 -6.87
CA VAL A 468 -18.51 -29.63 -7.05
C VAL A 468 -17.49 -29.34 -5.95
N ARG A 469 -17.79 -29.68 -4.70
CA ARG A 469 -16.87 -29.57 -3.57
C ARG A 469 -15.59 -30.38 -3.76
N GLU A 470 -15.72 -31.63 -4.18
CA GLU A 470 -14.58 -32.53 -4.44
C GLU A 470 -13.70 -32.02 -5.59
N GLU A 471 -14.33 -31.52 -6.66
CA GLU A 471 -13.62 -30.90 -7.79
C GLU A 471 -12.87 -29.63 -7.39
N LEU A 472 -13.48 -28.74 -6.59
CA LEU A 472 -12.83 -27.54 -6.07
C LEU A 472 -11.59 -27.88 -5.23
N ILE A 473 -11.70 -28.87 -4.34
CA ILE A 473 -10.56 -29.31 -3.52
C ILE A 473 -9.43 -29.85 -4.40
N LYS A 474 -9.78 -30.70 -5.36
CA LYS A 474 -8.77 -31.26 -6.30
C LYS A 474 -8.09 -30.17 -7.13
N ASP A 475 -8.86 -29.20 -7.62
CA ASP A 475 -8.29 -28.08 -8.38
C ASP A 475 -7.41 -27.18 -7.51
N ALA A 476 -7.79 -26.98 -6.24
CA ALA A 476 -6.98 -26.24 -5.27
C ALA A 476 -5.64 -26.95 -4.95
N GLU A 477 -5.64 -28.27 -4.90
CA GLU A 477 -4.41 -29.06 -4.74
C GLU A 477 -3.54 -29.02 -6.01
N THR A 478 -4.16 -29.03 -7.19
CA THR A 478 -3.46 -29.11 -8.47
C THR A 478 -2.82 -27.76 -8.88
N TYR A 479 -3.54 -26.66 -8.70
CA TYR A 479 -3.15 -25.32 -9.20
C TYR A 479 -2.79 -24.34 -8.09
N GLY A 480 -3.08 -24.68 -6.83
CA GLY A 480 -2.88 -23.78 -5.69
C GLY A 480 -1.42 -23.73 -5.23
N ASP A 481 -1.03 -22.55 -4.80
CA ASP A 481 0.29 -22.26 -4.21
C ASP A 481 0.13 -21.53 -2.87
N ASP A 482 1.25 -21.20 -2.24
CA ASP A 482 1.26 -20.47 -0.99
C ASP A 482 1.01 -18.97 -1.22
N ARG A 483 0.51 -18.29 -0.21
CA ARG A 483 0.30 -16.84 -0.22
C ARG A 483 1.63 -16.11 -0.47
N ARG A 484 1.62 -15.13 -1.38
CA ARG A 484 2.78 -14.29 -1.70
C ARG A 484 2.82 -13.00 -0.89
N SER A 485 1.66 -12.38 -0.64
CA SER A 485 1.55 -11.12 0.09
C SER A 485 1.15 -11.37 1.55
N PRO A 486 2.09 -11.39 2.51
CA PRO A 486 1.77 -11.61 3.92
C PRO A 486 0.97 -10.43 4.49
N ILE A 487 0.01 -10.73 5.37
CA ILE A 487 -0.78 -9.72 6.09
C ILE A 487 -0.15 -9.52 7.46
N VAL A 488 0.43 -8.34 7.68
CA VAL A 488 1.18 -8.03 8.90
C VAL A 488 0.75 -6.70 9.50
N ALA A 489 0.79 -6.63 10.83
CA ALA A 489 0.59 -5.36 11.52
C ALA A 489 1.90 -4.55 11.50
N ARG A 490 1.85 -3.31 11.03
CA ARG A 490 2.97 -2.38 11.01
C ARG A 490 2.55 -1.04 11.59
N ALA A 491 3.50 -0.33 12.20
CA ALA A 491 3.30 1.06 12.59
C ALA A 491 3.07 1.94 11.36
N GLU A 492 2.33 3.03 11.55
CA GLU A 492 2.10 3.98 10.47
C GLU A 492 3.40 4.63 10.01
N ALA A 493 3.54 4.80 8.71
CA ALA A 493 4.65 5.52 8.12
C ALA A 493 4.53 7.03 8.45
N ARG A 494 5.65 7.65 8.84
CA ARG A 494 5.71 9.06 9.21
C ARG A 494 6.81 9.76 8.43
N ALA A 495 6.46 10.85 7.75
CA ALA A 495 7.46 11.72 7.16
C ALA A 495 8.23 12.44 8.28
N LEU A 496 9.55 12.24 8.31
CA LEU A 496 10.43 12.87 9.28
C LEU A 496 10.81 14.27 8.81
N SER A 497 11.02 15.19 9.75
CA SER A 497 11.55 16.51 9.46
C SER A 497 13.03 16.44 9.04
N GLU A 498 13.53 17.46 8.36
CA GLU A 498 14.96 17.52 7.96
C GLU A 498 15.91 17.34 9.15
N THR A 499 15.52 17.79 10.33
CA THR A 499 16.31 17.69 11.56
C THR A 499 16.35 16.26 12.12
N GLU A 500 15.25 15.50 12.01
CA GLU A 500 15.21 14.09 12.44
C GLU A 500 16.01 13.18 11.53
N LEU A 501 16.12 13.51 10.24
CA LEU A 501 16.87 12.73 9.24
C LEU A 501 18.40 12.96 9.31
N MET A 502 18.89 13.94 10.11
CA MET A 502 20.30 14.25 10.20
C MET A 502 21.05 13.35 11.18
N PRO A 503 22.31 12.97 10.90
CA PRO A 503 23.14 12.24 11.85
C PRO A 503 23.26 13.02 13.15
N THR A 504 22.99 12.35 14.26
CA THR A 504 23.08 12.95 15.59
C THR A 504 24.51 13.00 16.05
N GLU A 505 25.19 14.14 15.83
CA GLU A 505 26.55 14.40 16.36
C GLU A 505 26.48 15.37 17.57
N PRO A 506 27.28 15.16 18.60
CA PRO A 506 27.43 16.16 19.69
C PRO A 506 28.01 17.44 19.13
N VAL A 507 27.37 18.56 19.43
CA VAL A 507 27.79 19.88 18.99
C VAL A 507 27.66 20.91 20.11
N THR A 508 28.42 22.01 20.02
CA THR A 508 28.22 23.18 20.88
C THR A 508 28.03 24.40 20.00
N VAL A 509 26.94 25.10 20.19
CA VAL A 509 26.66 26.37 19.51
C VAL A 509 27.17 27.50 20.36
N VAL A 510 28.00 28.36 19.77
CA VAL A 510 28.66 29.51 20.44
C VAL A 510 28.12 30.81 19.88
N LEU A 511 27.67 31.69 20.77
CA LEU A 511 27.15 33.02 20.49
C LEU A 511 28.16 34.06 20.98
N SER A 512 28.49 35.04 20.14
CA SER A 512 29.36 36.18 20.51
C SER A 512 28.56 37.38 21.02
N GLU A 513 29.21 38.34 21.67
CA GLU A 513 28.62 39.59 22.17
C GLU A 513 27.95 40.42 21.06
N LYS A 514 28.50 40.40 19.83
CA LYS A 514 27.95 41.11 18.66
C LYS A 514 26.95 40.26 17.84
N GLY A 515 26.48 39.12 18.39
CA GLY A 515 25.47 38.29 17.75
C GLY A 515 25.99 37.47 16.58
N TRP A 516 27.27 37.08 16.57
CA TRP A 516 27.81 36.10 15.64
C TRP A 516 27.65 34.70 16.22
N VAL A 517 27.31 33.72 15.35
CA VAL A 517 27.08 32.35 15.75
C VAL A 517 27.98 31.40 14.99
N ARG A 518 28.39 30.32 15.64
CA ARG A 518 29.14 29.20 15.07
C ARG A 518 28.83 27.91 15.83
N CYS A 519 29.02 26.79 15.15
CA CYS A 519 28.76 25.45 15.70
C CYS A 519 30.06 24.64 15.71
N ALA A 520 30.48 24.20 16.87
CA ALA A 520 31.65 23.35 17.05
C ALA A 520 31.25 21.89 17.26
N LYS A 521 32.12 20.96 16.86
CA LYS A 521 31.93 19.53 17.13
C LYS A 521 32.33 19.18 18.56
N GLY A 522 31.53 18.40 19.25
CA GLY A 522 31.74 17.96 20.62
C GLY A 522 31.21 18.94 21.67
N HIS A 523 31.23 18.49 22.95
CA HIS A 523 30.80 19.28 24.10
C HIS A 523 31.98 19.87 24.89
N ASP A 524 33.16 19.23 24.81
CA ASP A 524 34.37 19.65 25.53
C ASP A 524 35.15 20.67 24.73
N ILE A 525 34.61 21.89 24.60
CA ILE A 525 35.27 23.00 23.91
C ILE A 525 35.45 24.21 24.82
N ASP A 526 36.62 24.80 24.78
CA ASP A 526 36.86 26.12 25.37
C ASP A 526 36.26 27.20 24.47
N ALA A 527 34.95 27.47 24.66
CA ALA A 527 34.26 28.48 23.87
C ALA A 527 34.79 29.90 24.07
N ALA A 528 35.32 30.22 25.25
CA ALA A 528 35.93 31.54 25.55
C ALA A 528 37.29 31.74 24.86
N GLY A 529 38.07 30.65 24.70
CA GLY A 529 39.39 30.67 24.04
C GLY A 529 39.31 30.65 22.50
N LEU A 530 38.12 30.61 21.90
CA LEU A 530 37.97 30.67 20.45
C LEU A 530 38.31 32.05 19.90
N SER A 531 38.77 32.11 18.63
CA SER A 531 39.08 33.37 17.95
C SER A 531 37.83 34.17 17.61
N TYR A 532 37.68 35.39 18.10
CA TYR A 532 36.59 36.33 17.83
C TYR A 532 37.06 37.48 16.93
N LYS A 533 36.11 38.18 16.30
CA LYS A 533 36.43 39.41 15.56
C LYS A 533 36.98 40.51 16.48
N ALA A 534 37.74 41.44 15.93
CA ALA A 534 38.24 42.56 16.67
C ALA A 534 37.12 43.36 17.35
N GLY A 535 37.19 43.48 18.67
CA GLY A 535 36.19 44.14 19.50
C GLY A 535 34.91 43.33 19.72
N ASP A 536 34.92 41.99 19.50
CA ASP A 536 33.85 41.03 19.86
C ASP A 536 34.42 40.02 20.88
N GLY A 537 33.53 39.34 21.61
CA GLY A 537 33.91 38.40 22.64
C GLY A 537 32.89 37.25 22.79
N PHE A 538 33.24 36.32 23.66
CA PHE A 538 32.35 35.25 24.05
C PHE A 538 31.16 35.79 24.83
N LYS A 539 29.91 35.36 24.48
CA LYS A 539 28.70 35.69 25.24
C LYS A 539 28.08 34.48 25.87
N ALA A 540 27.76 33.44 25.09
CA ALA A 540 27.08 32.25 25.54
C ALA A 540 27.43 31.04 24.70
N ALA A 541 27.34 29.84 25.28
CA ALA A 541 27.48 28.59 24.56
C ALA A 541 26.46 27.58 25.10
N ALA A 542 25.92 26.74 24.21
CA ALA A 542 24.99 25.67 24.57
C ALA A 542 25.45 24.38 23.91
N PRO A 543 25.69 23.31 24.69
CA PRO A 543 25.91 21.96 24.18
C PRO A 543 24.59 21.33 23.76
N GLY A 544 24.61 20.46 22.74
CA GLY A 544 23.47 19.75 22.24
C GLY A 544 23.84 18.84 21.09
N ARG A 545 22.91 18.58 20.20
CA ARG A 545 23.04 17.66 19.06
C ARG A 545 22.84 18.38 17.73
N SER A 546 23.49 17.90 16.68
CA SER A 546 23.43 18.52 15.35
C SER A 546 22.02 18.56 14.75
N ASN A 547 21.16 17.64 15.15
CA ASN A 547 19.76 17.52 14.69
C ASN A 547 18.75 18.35 15.51
N GLN A 548 19.22 19.13 16.51
CA GLN A 548 18.36 20.02 17.30
C GLN A 548 18.27 21.42 16.67
N TYR A 549 17.26 22.18 17.09
CA TYR A 549 17.18 23.62 16.82
C TYR A 549 17.97 24.40 17.86
N ALA A 550 18.88 25.22 17.40
CA ALA A 550 19.47 26.25 18.24
C ALA A 550 18.47 27.40 18.40
N VAL A 551 18.06 27.65 19.64
CA VAL A 551 17.14 28.73 20.03
C VAL A 551 17.93 29.90 20.58
N PHE A 552 17.64 31.08 20.04
CA PHE A 552 18.23 32.34 20.47
C PHE A 552 17.14 33.23 21.07
N ILE A 553 17.44 33.92 22.19
CA ILE A 553 16.50 34.87 22.78
C ILE A 553 17.15 36.26 22.69
N ASP A 554 16.40 37.24 22.20
CA ASP A 554 16.86 38.61 22.07
C ASP A 554 16.54 39.48 23.30
N SER A 555 17.13 40.68 23.35
CA SER A 555 16.95 41.64 24.43
C SER A 555 15.49 42.08 24.65
N PRO A 556 14.60 42.16 23.61
CA PRO A 556 13.13 42.31 23.81
C PRO A 556 12.36 41.10 24.33
N GLY A 557 13.00 39.94 24.51
CA GLY A 557 12.37 38.72 24.99
C GLY A 557 11.66 37.90 23.91
N ARG A 558 12.11 37.98 22.65
CA ARG A 558 11.63 37.14 21.54
C ARG A 558 12.55 35.94 21.36
N SER A 559 11.99 34.80 20.96
CA SER A 559 12.77 33.61 20.62
C SER A 559 12.87 33.44 19.10
N TYR A 560 13.98 32.89 18.63
CA TYR A 560 14.32 32.60 17.25
C TYR A 560 14.92 31.20 17.17
N SER A 561 14.75 30.49 16.06
CA SER A 561 15.30 29.14 15.90
C SER A 561 15.98 28.97 14.56
N LEU A 562 17.12 28.29 14.58
CA LEU A 562 17.86 27.84 13.40
C LEU A 562 18.29 26.38 13.63
N PRO A 563 18.24 25.50 12.60
CA PRO A 563 18.79 24.16 12.73
C PRO A 563 20.29 24.21 13.06
N ALA A 564 20.73 23.48 14.08
CA ALA A 564 22.14 23.55 14.55
C ALA A 564 23.12 23.15 13.44
N HIS A 565 22.79 22.15 12.63
CA HIS A 565 23.59 21.70 11.48
C HIS A 565 23.76 22.77 10.39
N SER A 566 22.84 23.73 10.30
CA SER A 566 22.92 24.83 9.31
C SER A 566 23.83 25.94 9.70
N LEU A 567 24.32 25.95 10.94
CA LEU A 567 25.21 27.01 11.49
C LEU A 567 26.61 26.82 10.95
N PRO A 568 27.38 27.94 10.76
CA PRO A 568 28.73 27.85 10.27
C PRO A 568 29.65 27.12 11.25
N ALA A 569 30.63 26.39 10.74
CA ALA A 569 31.57 25.63 11.54
C ALA A 569 32.49 26.57 12.38
N ALA A 570 32.88 26.11 13.55
CA ALA A 570 33.71 26.88 14.49
C ALA A 570 35.17 27.11 14.04
N ARG A 571 35.61 26.51 12.91
CA ARG A 571 36.94 26.78 12.31
C ARG A 571 37.09 28.22 11.82
N GLY A 572 35.95 28.88 11.52
CA GLY A 572 35.89 30.29 11.14
C GLY A 572 35.37 31.18 12.25
N GLN A 573 35.22 32.49 11.96
CA GLN A 573 34.67 33.45 12.91
C GLN A 573 33.14 33.42 13.05
N GLY A 574 32.47 32.50 12.33
CA GLY A 574 31.00 32.36 12.32
C GLY A 574 30.31 33.28 11.33
N ALA A 575 29.02 33.48 11.50
CA ALA A 575 28.19 34.40 10.72
C ALA A 575 27.25 35.20 11.63
N PRO A 576 26.89 36.44 11.23
CA PRO A 576 25.98 37.25 12.01
C PRO A 576 24.55 36.65 11.95
N LEU A 577 23.90 36.55 13.11
CA LEU A 577 22.50 36.08 13.19
C LEU A 577 21.52 37.00 12.45
N SER A 578 21.80 38.32 12.40
CA SER A 578 21.02 39.32 11.67
C SER A 578 20.96 39.07 10.15
N GLY A 579 21.91 38.31 9.60
CA GLY A 579 21.87 37.86 8.19
C GLY A 579 20.92 36.70 7.92
N ARG A 580 20.45 36.02 8.96
CA ARG A 580 19.59 34.84 8.88
C ARG A 580 18.22 35.04 9.55
N LEU A 581 18.18 35.88 10.58
CA LEU A 581 17.02 36.21 11.39
C LEU A 581 16.68 37.69 11.25
N THR A 582 15.47 38.09 11.58
CA THR A 582 15.00 39.48 11.45
C THR A 582 14.56 40.00 12.82
N PRO A 583 15.55 40.30 13.73
CA PRO A 583 15.22 40.91 15.01
C PRO A 583 14.75 42.36 14.84
N PRO A 584 14.00 42.93 15.81
CA PRO A 584 13.68 44.35 15.83
C PRO A 584 14.93 45.25 15.81
N PRO A 585 14.83 46.45 15.26
CA PRO A 585 15.95 47.39 15.27
C PRO A 585 16.50 47.66 16.69
N GLY A 586 17.81 47.53 16.87
CA GLY A 586 18.47 47.71 18.15
C GLY A 586 18.45 46.52 19.11
N ALA A 587 17.81 45.41 18.74
CA ALA A 587 17.84 44.21 19.55
C ALA A 587 19.17 43.48 19.48
N SER A 588 19.66 42.97 20.61
CA SER A 588 20.81 42.09 20.76
C SER A 588 20.35 40.69 21.14
N PHE A 589 21.09 39.65 20.71
CA PHE A 589 20.85 38.27 21.16
C PHE A 589 21.54 38.04 22.51
N GLU A 590 20.77 37.59 23.52
CA GLU A 590 21.22 37.50 24.90
C GLU A 590 21.67 36.10 25.30
N CYS A 591 21.06 35.06 24.75
CA CYS A 591 21.40 33.67 25.07
C CYS A 591 21.15 32.72 23.90
N VAL A 592 21.72 31.53 23.98
CA VAL A 592 21.51 30.40 23.07
C VAL A 592 21.21 29.15 23.87
N LEU A 593 20.29 28.31 23.36
CA LEU A 593 19.90 27.04 23.92
C LEU A 593 19.79 26.00 22.80
N LEU A 594 20.00 24.71 23.11
CA LEU A 594 19.68 23.57 22.26
C LEU A 594 18.72 22.65 23.05
N PRO A 595 17.44 23.00 23.16
CA PRO A 595 16.51 22.24 23.95
C PRO A 595 16.05 20.99 23.22
N ASP A 596 15.84 19.89 23.95
CA ASP A 596 14.94 18.83 23.56
C ASP A 596 13.49 19.33 23.71
N ASP A 597 12.57 18.83 22.92
CA ASP A 597 11.17 19.32 22.89
C ASP A 597 10.47 19.24 24.25
N ASP A 598 10.73 18.16 25.00
CA ASP A 598 10.17 17.95 26.34
C ASP A 598 10.99 18.59 27.47
N ALA A 599 12.17 19.11 27.21
CA ALA A 599 13.00 19.72 28.22
C ALA A 599 12.34 20.99 28.80
N LEU A 600 12.51 21.21 30.10
CA LEU A 600 11.93 22.34 30.81
C LEU A 600 12.98 23.36 31.19
N PHE A 601 12.64 24.64 31.10
CA PHE A 601 13.52 25.76 31.43
C PHE A 601 12.77 26.81 32.26
N VAL A 602 13.45 27.39 33.24
CA VAL A 602 12.98 28.62 33.85
C VAL A 602 13.49 29.79 33.01
N ILE A 603 12.58 30.65 32.57
CA ILE A 603 12.89 31.91 31.92
C ILE A 603 12.38 33.07 32.78
N ALA A 604 13.17 34.12 32.86
CA ALA A 604 12.84 35.25 33.74
C ALA A 604 13.35 36.58 33.19
N SER A 605 12.73 37.67 33.69
CA SER A 605 13.23 39.03 33.57
C SER A 605 13.95 39.45 34.83
N ASP A 606 14.92 40.35 34.69
CA ASP A 606 15.61 40.93 35.86
C ASP A 606 14.73 41.83 36.73
N ALA A 607 13.49 42.08 36.30
CA ALA A 607 12.45 42.64 37.15
C ALA A 607 11.89 41.63 38.20
N GLY A 608 12.39 40.39 38.19
CA GLY A 608 11.99 39.35 39.14
C GLY A 608 10.66 38.62 38.78
N TYR A 609 10.34 38.54 37.50
CA TYR A 609 9.18 37.75 36.98
C TYR A 609 9.65 36.66 36.07
N GLY A 610 8.98 35.52 36.09
CA GLY A 610 9.31 34.41 35.18
C GLY A 610 8.31 33.24 35.28
N PHE A 611 8.59 32.22 34.52
CA PHE A 611 7.78 31.00 34.40
C PHE A 611 8.61 29.82 33.89
N VAL A 612 8.05 28.62 33.98
CA VAL A 612 8.61 27.41 33.38
C VAL A 612 8.08 27.27 31.95
N VAL A 613 8.93 26.94 30.99
CA VAL A 613 8.57 26.76 29.57
C VAL A 613 9.14 25.45 29.04
N LYS A 614 8.40 24.78 28.14
CA LYS A 614 8.89 23.61 27.42
C LYS A 614 9.80 23.98 26.27
N GLY A 615 10.73 23.08 25.92
CA GLY A 615 11.64 23.23 24.79
C GLY A 615 10.92 23.47 23.47
N GLU A 616 9.84 22.73 23.17
CA GLU A 616 8.99 22.93 22.00
C GLU A 616 8.40 24.36 21.93
N ASP A 617 8.04 24.92 23.07
CA ASP A 617 7.52 26.28 23.18
C ASP A 617 8.57 27.36 23.04
N LEU A 618 9.86 27.03 23.09
CA LEU A 618 10.95 27.97 22.79
C LEU A 618 11.18 28.14 21.29
N GLN A 619 10.82 27.16 20.48
CA GLN A 619 11.09 27.14 19.05
C GLN A 619 10.19 28.12 18.28
N ALA A 620 10.77 28.88 17.36
CA ALA A 620 10.07 29.82 16.48
C ALA A 620 10.15 29.36 15.02
N LYS A 621 8.99 29.29 14.33
CA LYS A 621 8.92 28.89 12.92
C LYS A 621 9.31 29.99 11.93
N ASN A 622 9.28 31.24 12.32
CA ASN A 622 9.49 32.41 11.46
C ASN A 622 10.81 33.12 11.76
N LYS A 623 11.46 33.67 10.73
CA LYS A 623 12.69 34.45 10.86
C LYS A 623 12.54 35.71 11.75
N ALA A 624 11.31 36.25 11.85
CA ALA A 624 10.98 37.39 12.73
C ALA A 624 10.82 36.99 14.20
N GLY A 625 11.00 35.71 14.52
CA GLY A 625 10.86 35.18 15.88
C GLY A 625 9.43 35.25 16.43
N LYS A 626 9.24 34.73 17.62
CA LYS A 626 7.96 34.81 18.35
C LYS A 626 8.14 35.50 19.72
N ALA A 627 7.14 36.20 20.20
CA ALA A 627 7.11 36.74 21.55
C ALA A 627 7.13 35.59 22.55
N LEU A 628 8.09 35.56 23.46
CA LEU A 628 8.24 34.54 24.49
C LEU A 628 8.10 35.14 25.89
N LEU A 629 8.99 36.05 26.26
CA LEU A 629 9.00 36.71 27.55
C LEU A 629 8.57 38.19 27.45
N SER A 630 7.51 38.57 28.18
CA SER A 630 7.04 39.94 28.25
C SER A 630 7.84 40.71 29.33
N LEU A 631 8.66 41.62 28.88
CA LEU A 631 9.55 42.39 29.76
C LEU A 631 8.89 43.67 30.29
N PRO A 632 8.94 43.97 31.60
CA PRO A 632 8.65 45.31 32.13
C PRO A 632 9.61 46.36 31.54
N ASN A 633 9.16 47.61 31.47
CA ASN A 633 9.99 48.71 30.94
C ASN A 633 11.34 48.82 31.68
N GLY A 634 12.42 48.87 30.91
CA GLY A 634 13.75 48.97 31.44
C GLY A 634 14.35 47.69 32.01
N SER A 635 13.65 46.54 31.86
CA SER A 635 14.16 45.26 32.32
C SER A 635 14.81 44.47 31.18
N ALA A 636 15.67 43.53 31.55
CA ALA A 636 16.41 42.66 30.65
C ALA A 636 16.07 41.17 30.87
N VAL A 637 16.41 40.35 29.90
CA VAL A 637 16.29 38.89 29.98
C VAL A 637 17.40 38.34 30.89
N VAL A 638 17.05 37.46 31.83
CA VAL A 638 18.00 36.66 32.59
C VAL A 638 18.26 35.36 31.85
N ALA A 639 19.50 34.86 31.88
CA ALA A 639 19.85 33.60 31.20
C ALA A 639 18.94 32.43 31.65
N PRO A 640 18.28 31.70 30.72
CA PRO A 640 17.44 30.59 31.04
C PRO A 640 18.16 29.46 31.79
N ARG A 641 17.46 28.79 32.70
CA ARG A 641 18.05 27.72 33.49
C ARG A 641 17.27 26.40 33.24
N PRO A 642 17.95 25.28 32.93
CA PRO A 642 17.29 24.00 32.74
C PRO A 642 16.74 23.49 34.07
N VAL A 643 15.55 22.84 33.99
CA VAL A 643 14.84 22.17 35.10
C VAL A 643 14.93 20.68 34.87
N ARG A 644 15.34 19.90 35.86
CA ARG A 644 15.40 18.45 35.78
C ARG A 644 14.09 17.82 36.24
N ASP A 645 13.60 18.29 37.42
CA ASP A 645 12.36 17.82 38.03
C ASP A 645 11.61 19.00 38.65
N VAL A 646 10.43 19.33 38.10
CA VAL A 646 9.62 20.47 38.55
C VAL A 646 9.23 20.33 40.01
N GLU A 647 8.95 19.12 40.47
CA GLU A 647 8.46 18.86 41.86
C GLU A 647 9.61 18.81 42.87
N GLN A 648 10.80 18.40 42.46
CA GLN A 648 11.93 18.21 43.37
C GLN A 648 12.88 19.40 43.40
N ASP A 649 13.08 20.09 42.27
CA ASP A 649 14.05 21.14 42.12
C ASP A 649 13.63 22.42 42.87
N TRP A 650 14.64 23.15 43.39
CA TRP A 650 14.49 24.44 43.99
C TRP A 650 15.03 25.54 43.06
N LEU A 651 14.37 26.69 43.03
CA LEU A 651 14.84 27.87 42.32
C LEU A 651 15.44 28.85 43.32
N ALA A 652 16.70 29.18 43.11
CA ALA A 652 17.39 30.23 43.84
C ALA A 652 17.42 31.52 42.99
N ALA A 653 17.05 32.63 43.58
CA ALA A 653 17.02 33.94 42.94
C ALA A 653 17.80 34.94 43.83
N VAL A 654 18.77 35.68 43.24
CA VAL A 654 19.59 36.68 43.94
C VAL A 654 19.45 38.05 43.30
N THR A 655 19.30 39.09 44.15
CA THR A 655 19.23 40.48 43.70
C THR A 655 20.57 41.22 43.85
N THR A 656 20.74 42.36 43.16
CA THR A 656 21.88 43.28 43.30
C THR A 656 22.10 43.80 44.71
N GLU A 657 21.09 43.75 45.58
CA GLU A 657 21.17 44.10 46.98
C GLU A 657 21.63 42.95 47.91
N GLY A 658 22.05 41.82 47.31
CA GLY A 658 22.46 40.63 48.02
C GLY A 658 21.34 39.97 48.81
N ARG A 659 20.13 39.94 48.24
CA ARG A 659 19.00 39.20 48.77
C ARG A 659 18.83 37.89 48.00
N LEU A 660 18.79 36.80 48.71
CA LEU A 660 18.63 35.45 48.21
C LEU A 660 17.31 34.88 48.66
N LEU A 661 16.57 34.29 47.73
CA LEU A 661 15.30 33.55 47.98
C LEU A 661 15.37 32.20 47.26
N LEU A 662 14.99 31.15 48.02
CA LEU A 662 14.80 29.79 47.47
C LEU A 662 13.33 29.37 47.65
N PHE A 663 12.77 28.81 46.59
CA PHE A 663 11.43 28.23 46.63
C PHE A 663 11.32 27.08 45.57
N LYS A 664 10.26 26.24 45.64
CA LYS A 664 10.09 25.12 44.72
C LYS A 664 9.80 25.59 43.28
N VAL A 665 10.40 24.95 42.31
CA VAL A 665 10.14 25.26 40.88
C VAL A 665 8.66 25.06 40.55
N SER A 666 7.98 24.07 41.17
CA SER A 666 6.54 23.82 41.01
C SER A 666 5.64 25.00 41.43
N ASP A 667 6.15 25.98 42.19
CA ASP A 667 5.41 27.22 42.49
C ASP A 667 5.32 28.18 41.31
N LEU A 668 6.10 27.96 40.23
CA LEU A 668 6.02 28.75 38.98
C LEU A 668 5.02 28.12 38.00
N PRO A 669 4.22 28.94 37.30
CA PRO A 669 3.36 28.45 36.26
C PRO A 669 4.17 27.94 35.07
N GLN A 670 3.71 26.88 34.42
CA GLN A 670 4.22 26.46 33.13
C GLN A 670 3.41 27.20 32.03
N LEU A 671 4.10 28.00 31.21
CA LEU A 671 3.48 28.83 30.16
C LEU A 671 4.32 28.76 28.89
N GLY A 672 3.64 28.81 27.72
CA GLY A 672 4.31 28.92 26.43
C GLY A 672 4.79 30.37 26.09
N LYS A 673 4.27 31.40 26.78
CA LYS A 673 4.67 32.81 26.65
C LYS A 673 4.06 33.67 27.73
N GLY A 674 4.64 34.83 28.03
CA GLY A 674 4.04 35.83 28.92
C GLY A 674 5.05 36.51 29.83
N LYS A 675 4.54 37.23 30.83
CA LYS A 675 5.36 37.88 31.87
C LYS A 675 5.73 36.86 32.98
N GLY A 676 4.89 35.87 33.19
CA GLY A 676 5.00 34.94 34.28
C GLY A 676 4.65 35.57 35.66
N ASN A 677 4.98 34.82 36.72
CA ASN A 677 4.71 35.20 38.07
C ASN A 677 5.96 35.79 38.74
N LYS A 678 5.73 36.54 39.85
CA LYS A 678 6.81 37.15 40.60
C LYS A 678 7.67 36.07 41.28
N ILE A 679 8.97 36.05 40.95
CA ILE A 679 10.00 35.16 41.51
C ILE A 679 10.47 35.65 42.86
N ILE A 680 10.94 36.90 42.88
CA ILE A 680 11.46 37.57 44.06
C ILE A 680 10.88 38.98 44.16
N GLY A 681 10.65 39.46 45.40
CA GLY A 681 9.98 40.71 45.69
C GLY A 681 10.92 41.92 45.52
N ILE A 682 10.96 42.51 44.34
CA ILE A 682 11.66 43.76 44.09
C ILE A 682 10.63 44.90 43.88
N PRO A 683 10.77 46.06 44.59
CA PRO A 683 9.88 47.20 44.32
C PRO A 683 10.03 47.73 42.89
N GLY A 684 8.90 47.99 42.23
CA GLY A 684 8.88 48.38 40.81
C GLY A 684 9.66 49.66 40.52
N GLU A 685 9.64 50.65 41.42
CA GLU A 685 10.38 51.87 41.32
C GLU A 685 11.91 51.64 41.32
N ARG A 686 12.39 50.73 42.13
CA ARG A 686 13.78 50.33 42.20
C ARG A 686 14.28 49.55 41.00
N VAL A 687 13.38 48.78 40.36
CA VAL A 687 13.65 48.12 39.08
C VAL A 687 13.78 49.17 37.99
N ALA A 688 12.86 50.14 37.93
CA ALA A 688 12.85 51.19 36.92
C ALA A 688 14.04 52.12 37.02
N SER A 689 14.47 52.44 38.25
CA SER A 689 15.67 53.26 38.51
C SER A 689 16.99 52.47 38.39
N ARG A 690 16.92 51.17 38.15
CA ARG A 690 18.08 50.23 38.15
C ARG A 690 18.88 50.19 39.44
N GLU A 691 18.25 50.57 40.56
CA GLU A 691 18.84 50.47 41.91
C GLU A 691 18.88 49.04 42.42
N GLU A 692 17.84 48.29 42.13
CA GLU A 692 17.77 46.89 42.48
C GLU A 692 17.04 46.08 41.41
N TYR A 693 17.64 44.99 41.02
CA TYR A 693 17.13 44.05 40.05
C TYR A 693 17.65 42.64 40.32
N LEU A 694 17.05 41.62 39.69
CA LEU A 694 17.49 40.23 39.77
C LEU A 694 18.81 40.06 39.01
N THR A 695 19.86 39.65 39.70
CA THR A 695 21.20 39.46 39.10
C THR A 695 21.29 38.13 38.36
N ASP A 696 20.89 37.03 39.03
CA ASP A 696 20.98 35.69 38.48
C ASP A 696 19.99 34.71 39.11
N LEU A 697 19.80 33.61 38.44
CA LEU A 697 18.95 32.46 38.87
C LEU A 697 19.77 31.16 38.82
N ALA A 698 19.44 30.22 39.68
CA ALA A 698 19.96 28.86 39.65
C ALA A 698 18.88 27.86 40.03
N VAL A 699 18.79 26.76 39.27
CA VAL A 699 17.92 25.61 39.62
C VAL A 699 18.78 24.58 40.32
N LEU A 700 18.39 24.25 41.57
CA LEU A 700 19.11 23.33 42.42
C LEU A 700 18.35 22.00 42.52
N PRO A 701 18.89 20.91 41.95
CA PRO A 701 18.46 19.57 42.25
C PRO A 701 18.65 19.21 43.76
N ALA A 702 17.95 18.17 44.21
CA ALA A 702 18.09 17.67 45.54
C ALA A 702 19.59 17.33 45.86
N GLY A 703 20.10 17.78 47.00
CA GLY A 703 21.49 17.52 47.41
C GLY A 703 22.56 18.37 46.75
N ALA A 704 22.23 19.29 45.82
CA ALA A 704 23.17 20.19 45.16
C ALA A 704 23.64 21.29 46.10
N THR A 705 24.86 21.82 45.88
CA THR A 705 25.44 22.96 46.57
C THR A 705 25.27 24.21 45.72
N LEU A 706 24.73 25.27 46.29
CA LEU A 706 24.69 26.59 45.65
C LEU A 706 25.97 27.36 45.92
N VAL A 707 26.68 27.74 44.89
CA VAL A 707 27.91 28.53 44.98
C VAL A 707 27.65 29.93 44.46
N LEU A 708 27.78 30.93 45.30
CA LEU A 708 27.65 32.35 45.00
C LEU A 708 29.04 32.90 44.68
N GLN A 709 29.19 33.61 43.56
CA GLN A 709 30.42 34.27 43.20
C GLN A 709 30.28 35.78 43.30
N ALA A 710 31.23 36.42 44.00
CA ALA A 710 31.29 37.88 44.20
C ALA A 710 32.72 38.35 44.01
N GLY A 711 33.06 38.79 42.80
CA GLY A 711 34.44 39.09 42.39
C GLY A 711 35.33 37.84 42.53
N LYS A 712 36.37 37.95 43.36
CA LYS A 712 37.28 36.82 43.67
C LYS A 712 36.82 35.94 44.84
N ARG A 713 35.66 36.22 45.44
CA ARG A 713 35.15 35.50 46.62
C ARG A 713 34.06 34.54 46.20
N THR A 714 34.06 33.38 46.82
CA THR A 714 33.00 32.36 46.64
C THR A 714 32.38 32.02 47.99
N LEU A 715 31.06 31.77 48.02
CA LEU A 715 30.31 31.28 49.17
C LEU A 715 29.54 30.05 48.73
N SER A 716 29.81 28.91 49.37
CA SER A 716 29.09 27.66 49.11
C SER A 716 28.02 27.44 50.18
N LEU A 717 26.78 27.31 49.78
CA LEU A 717 25.61 27.01 50.65
C LEU A 717 25.12 25.62 50.35
N LYS A 718 24.99 24.77 51.39
CA LYS A 718 24.48 23.38 51.28
C LYS A 718 23.65 22.98 52.50
N GLY A 719 22.78 22.04 52.34
CA GLY A 719 21.98 21.49 53.44
C GLY A 719 21.29 22.58 54.27
N ASP A 720 21.62 22.65 55.57
CA ASP A 720 21.01 23.59 56.53
C ASP A 720 21.29 25.08 56.20
N ASP A 721 22.39 25.40 55.53
CA ASP A 721 22.68 26.77 55.08
C ASP A 721 21.61 27.32 54.12
N LEU A 722 21.01 26.44 53.32
CA LEU A 722 19.96 26.79 52.34
C LEU A 722 18.61 27.05 53.06
N GLU A 723 18.34 26.41 54.17
CA GLU A 723 17.08 26.57 54.92
C GLU A 723 16.78 28.00 55.27
N HIS A 724 17.82 28.79 55.66
CA HIS A 724 17.67 30.20 56.00
C HIS A 724 17.15 31.06 54.81
N TYR A 725 17.36 30.64 53.57
CA TYR A 725 16.95 31.36 52.37
C TYR A 725 15.65 30.82 51.75
N LYS A 726 15.09 29.72 52.25
CA LYS A 726 13.81 29.19 51.80
C LYS A 726 12.66 30.10 52.20
N GLY A 727 11.72 30.29 51.30
CA GLY A 727 10.55 31.12 51.56
C GLY A 727 9.49 31.02 50.47
N GLU A 728 8.37 31.70 50.66
CA GLU A 728 7.31 31.76 49.67
C GLU A 728 7.77 32.56 48.43
N ARG A 729 7.39 32.08 47.24
CA ARG A 729 7.62 32.76 45.98
C ARG A 729 7.13 34.22 46.01
N GLY A 730 7.94 35.14 45.47
CA GLY A 730 7.61 36.55 45.38
C GLY A 730 7.87 37.36 46.65
N ARG A 731 8.39 36.73 47.74
CA ARG A 731 8.88 37.43 48.95
C ARG A 731 10.20 38.11 48.65
N ARG A 732 10.64 39.00 49.59
CA ARG A 732 11.83 39.83 49.48
C ARG A 732 13.15 39.04 49.51
N GLY A 733 13.16 37.88 50.10
CA GLY A 733 14.34 37.07 50.36
C GLY A 733 15.21 37.62 51.54
N ASN A 734 16.11 36.77 52.01
CA ASN A 734 17.02 37.11 53.12
C ASN A 734 18.35 37.68 52.63
N LYS A 735 18.93 38.58 53.43
CA LYS A 735 20.23 39.18 53.05
C LYS A 735 21.35 38.18 53.22
N LEU A 736 22.28 38.20 52.26
CA LEU A 736 23.51 37.45 52.27
C LEU A 736 24.52 38.05 53.29
N PRO A 737 25.50 37.28 53.74
CA PRO A 737 26.53 37.72 54.69
C PRO A 737 27.35 38.92 54.15
N ARG A 738 28.02 39.64 55.09
CA ARG A 738 28.93 40.73 54.72
C ARG A 738 29.99 40.24 53.75
N GLY A 739 30.17 40.95 52.62
CA GLY A 739 31.10 40.61 51.53
C GLY A 739 30.43 39.92 50.30
N PHE A 740 29.14 39.53 50.43
CA PHE A 740 28.31 38.97 49.33
C PHE A 740 27.08 39.83 49.04
N GLN A 741 27.18 41.13 49.30
CA GLN A 741 26.08 42.07 49.02
C GLN A 741 25.91 42.36 47.53
N ARG A 742 26.92 42.06 46.72
CA ARG A 742 26.87 42.11 45.26
C ARG A 742 27.37 40.77 44.74
N VAL A 743 26.44 39.94 44.28
CA VAL A 743 26.70 38.62 43.68
C VAL A 743 26.75 38.78 42.17
N ASP A 744 27.80 38.27 41.52
CA ASP A 744 27.98 38.32 40.06
C ASP A 744 27.23 37.15 39.37
N SER A 745 27.30 35.94 39.97
CA SER A 745 26.66 34.74 39.41
C SER A 745 26.38 33.68 40.46
N LEU A 746 25.41 32.82 40.13
CA LEU A 746 25.07 31.61 40.88
C LEU A 746 25.54 30.39 40.10
N LEU A 747 26.32 29.51 40.74
CA LEU A 747 26.74 28.23 40.21
C LEU A 747 26.12 27.10 41.03
N VAL A 748 25.92 25.99 40.40
CA VAL A 748 25.37 24.78 41.05
C VAL A 748 26.40 23.68 40.93
N ASP A 749 26.86 23.19 42.09
CA ASP A 749 27.73 22.03 42.19
C ASP A 749 26.91 20.83 42.56
N ILE A 750 26.82 19.85 41.65
CA ILE A 750 26.03 18.65 41.76
C ILE A 750 26.97 17.51 42.11
N PRO A 751 26.84 16.88 43.31
CA PRO A 751 27.65 15.72 43.65
C PRO A 751 27.48 14.61 42.56
N PRO A 752 28.56 13.90 42.24
CA PRO A 752 28.45 12.76 41.32
C PRO A 752 27.40 11.78 41.88
N GLN A 753 26.49 11.38 41.01
CA GLN A 753 25.54 10.29 41.36
C GLN A 753 26.35 8.98 41.35
N ASP A 754 26.36 8.28 42.53
CA ASP A 754 26.92 6.93 42.67
C ASP A 754 26.20 5.89 41.80
#